data_4cf4f09aab8873d982de66e5232d355a
#
_entry.id   4cf4f09aab8873d982de66e5232d355a
#
_cell.length_a   1.000
_cell.length_b   1.000
_cell.length_c   1.000
_cell.angle_alpha   90.00
_cell.angle_beta   90.00
_cell.angle_gamma   90.00
#
_symmetry.space_group_name_H-M   'P 1'
#
loop_
_entity.id
_entity.type
_entity.pdbx_description
1 polymer ?
#
loop_
_entity_poly.entity_id
_entity_poly.type
_entity_poly.pdbx_seq_one_letter_code
_entity_poly.pdbx_strand_id
1 'polypeptide(L)'
;MFNIGDTVRINHDGSVGAVVGVNSFGGITQYTVVVNGRKMIFFEEQLSGFDMPGENLVYTAKELNALLTARLILNPSISSLYSLNSAKIDYIPYQFRPVLKIVKSDSPRILIADGVGVGKTIEAGLVLKELEARFDIKSVLVICPRPLITEKKWQNELKRFGEKFSHIDGKQLRYCIDETDLDYGEWPSDYQKCIIPYSLFDEAVVCGTVTKDGVTKKLNKKSLADLKPFPRFDLVIIDEAHHIKNQSTYAYQAAQMFCDNAESIVLLTATPIQLGDKDLFVLLNLLRPDLVFDLDSFRHMASPNPFINEAAKIIRSNREEWKSLALTQLKKAADTPWGIAMLTANPVFQKAVRILNREHITPEERVELISDVESLHTFANIINRTRRRDIGNFTIRKPETIKVDFTEAQAELYFKLMQTQAEILIKLHGDRGIRFMMTTIMRQASSCIHGLKPFLQTILTRRFDELDISGLDVDDNTNAEVGEELYQTMSVPQIKEAVKDILLLADHLDERDNKIEELLKVIKGKQAMGNNRVMVFSSFRHTLHYLSDKLLACGIRVGVVHGGVPDEERVKLRERFMMDKSQKEAVDVLLFSEVGCEGLDYQFCDCMINYDLPWNPQAIEQRIGRIDRNGQKSESVSIINIITEGTIDCDIYDRCLSRIGVFNASIGDSEQILGDITKEIYDIAEKYVLNPEERREKLQQLQDNKIRLIQEQQKMEDEKHTFFGLDLSENQMKKELQDATNIHLSAASIERLVETYLEKRLGDNNTYILGEGQARTLRLSADNRKTLYEDYSKLPKQANQVYKQWDQYLNNAVPFEKITFNGEYAAENNDIVFIMPTHPLVKQALRCFEDEPVQCSLRVKSEDLPVGEHPFIIYEWLYKGVKPDNKLQVVTLADIPNDILLKAIYNAQDNNESIEIDQDVIDKKHFRIWQAAKDTYIEYSKQIVGYKLENLSMSYRSRIKAVKDRLVKETDARIIRMKQSQLASIELSFEEKQKELNNFIVQSDIVIRKLAFGVIKVER
;
A
#
# COMPACT_ATOMS: atom_id res chain seq x y z
N MET A 1 -36.66 36.34 24.36
CA MET A 1 -38.05 36.33 24.91
C MET A 1 -39.02 36.18 23.75
N PHE A 2 -39.91 35.22 23.82
CA PHE A 2 -40.90 34.94 22.76
C PHE A 2 -42.27 35.39 23.23
N ASN A 3 -43.13 35.88 22.30
CA ASN A 3 -44.49 36.29 22.57
C ASN A 3 -45.50 35.23 22.18
N ILE A 4 -46.72 35.31 22.70
CA ILE A 4 -47.80 34.40 22.29
C ILE A 4 -48.09 34.65 20.79
N GLY A 5 -48.05 33.60 20.02
CA GLY A 5 -48.17 33.65 18.55
C GLY A 5 -46.86 33.47 17.81
N ASP A 6 -45.71 33.63 18.51
CA ASP A 6 -44.39 33.41 17.89
C ASP A 6 -44.20 31.92 17.55
N THR A 7 -43.63 31.65 16.38
CA THR A 7 -43.18 30.33 15.98
C THR A 7 -41.80 30.09 16.51
N VAL A 8 -41.55 28.98 17.21
CA VAL A 8 -40.28 28.65 17.84
C VAL A 8 -39.82 27.26 17.45
N ARG A 9 -38.52 27.08 17.38
CA ARG A 9 -37.90 25.76 17.20
C ARG A 9 -37.40 25.23 18.54
N ILE A 10 -37.65 23.93 18.80
CA ILE A 10 -37.16 23.25 19.97
C ILE A 10 -35.74 22.78 19.73
N ASN A 11 -34.77 23.22 20.56
CA ASN A 11 -33.33 22.96 20.40
C ASN A 11 -32.96 21.48 20.50
N HIS A 12 -33.75 20.65 21.18
CA HIS A 12 -33.44 19.25 21.42
C HIS A 12 -33.71 18.33 20.20
N ASP A 13 -34.79 18.54 19.48
CA ASP A 13 -35.28 17.65 18.41
C ASP A 13 -35.54 18.38 17.08
N GLY A 14 -35.33 19.71 17.05
CA GLY A 14 -35.53 20.54 15.87
C GLY A 14 -36.98 20.73 15.47
N SER A 15 -37.94 20.23 16.26
CA SER A 15 -39.36 20.40 15.95
C SER A 15 -39.82 21.85 16.11
N VAL A 16 -40.83 22.24 15.26
CA VAL A 16 -41.33 23.62 15.21
C VAL A 16 -42.73 23.65 15.84
N GLY A 17 -42.97 24.66 16.66
CA GLY A 17 -44.25 24.85 17.31
C GLY A 17 -44.60 26.33 17.51
N ALA A 18 -45.86 26.63 17.78
CA ALA A 18 -46.32 27.99 18.10
C ALA A 18 -46.47 28.19 19.62
N VAL A 19 -45.97 29.32 20.10
CA VAL A 19 -46.14 29.74 21.50
C VAL A 19 -47.56 30.12 21.75
N VAL A 20 -48.24 29.41 22.64
CA VAL A 20 -49.66 29.64 22.98
C VAL A 20 -49.83 30.16 24.42
N GLY A 21 -48.75 30.23 25.19
CA GLY A 21 -48.78 30.75 26.52
C GLY A 21 -47.36 31.09 27.04
N VAL A 22 -47.27 32.16 27.81
CA VAL A 22 -46.01 32.59 28.46
C VAL A 22 -46.33 32.83 29.94
N ASN A 23 -45.63 32.17 30.82
CA ASN A 23 -45.73 32.29 32.27
C ASN A 23 -44.37 32.64 32.88
N SER A 24 -44.26 33.78 33.60
CA SER A 24 -43.05 34.13 34.31
C SER A 24 -43.28 34.09 35.83
N PHE A 25 -42.47 33.31 36.52
CA PHE A 25 -42.52 33.21 37.98
C PHE A 25 -41.11 33.19 38.58
N GLY A 26 -40.84 34.08 39.49
CA GLY A 26 -39.53 34.11 40.17
C GLY A 26 -38.31 34.35 39.30
N GLY A 27 -38.45 35.08 38.18
CA GLY A 27 -37.33 35.35 37.21
C GLY A 27 -37.08 34.26 36.17
N ILE A 28 -37.87 33.19 36.17
CA ILE A 28 -37.81 32.14 35.16
C ILE A 28 -39.07 32.24 34.29
N THR A 29 -38.84 32.29 32.95
CA THR A 29 -39.96 32.32 32.00
C THR A 29 -40.16 30.94 31.38
N GLN A 30 -41.39 30.43 31.42
CA GLN A 30 -41.83 29.20 30.78
C GLN A 30 -42.76 29.48 29.61
N TYR A 31 -42.54 28.81 28.53
CA TYR A 31 -43.32 28.95 27.31
C TYR A 31 -44.11 27.65 27.08
N THR A 32 -45.44 27.83 26.88
CA THR A 32 -46.27 26.71 26.43
C THR A 32 -46.31 26.74 24.90
N VAL A 33 -45.76 25.71 24.29
CA VAL A 33 -45.61 25.58 22.82
C VAL A 33 -46.47 24.43 22.33
N VAL A 34 -47.22 24.63 21.26
CA VAL A 34 -47.98 23.56 20.59
C VAL A 34 -47.12 22.98 19.46
N VAL A 35 -46.74 21.70 19.61
CA VAL A 35 -45.96 20.95 18.66
C VAL A 35 -46.79 19.72 18.22
N ASN A 36 -47.00 19.52 16.94
CA ASN A 36 -47.78 18.40 16.40
C ASN A 36 -49.16 18.19 17.13
N GLY A 37 -49.82 19.30 17.47
CA GLY A 37 -51.16 19.27 18.15
C GLY A 37 -51.08 18.98 19.66
N ARG A 38 -49.91 18.87 20.28
CA ARG A 38 -49.71 18.67 21.72
C ARG A 38 -49.14 19.91 22.37
N LYS A 39 -49.66 20.29 23.52
CA LYS A 39 -49.14 21.39 24.35
C LYS A 39 -47.97 20.85 25.19
N MET A 40 -46.79 21.46 25.08
CA MET A 40 -45.57 21.16 25.83
C MET A 40 -45.06 22.43 26.48
N ILE A 41 -44.35 22.32 27.60
CA ILE A 41 -43.81 23.46 28.35
C ILE A 41 -42.27 23.42 28.19
N PHE A 42 -41.70 24.54 27.77
CA PHE A 42 -40.28 24.71 27.58
C PHE A 42 -39.76 25.96 28.32
N PHE A 43 -38.46 25.95 28.66
CA PHE A 43 -37.74 27.15 29.12
C PHE A 43 -37.10 27.88 27.95
N GLU A 44 -36.78 29.18 28.16
CA GLU A 44 -36.22 30.04 27.09
C GLU A 44 -34.98 29.44 26.43
N GLU A 45 -34.09 28.81 27.20
CA GLU A 45 -32.88 28.11 26.72
C GLU A 45 -33.13 26.92 25.82
N GLN A 46 -34.34 26.35 25.89
CA GLN A 46 -34.74 25.16 25.10
C GLN A 46 -35.40 25.55 23.77
N LEU A 47 -35.61 26.83 23.55
CA LEU A 47 -36.29 27.40 22.37
C LEU A 47 -35.35 28.31 21.62
N SER A 48 -35.41 28.29 20.32
CA SER A 48 -34.82 29.27 19.41
C SER A 48 -35.92 29.90 18.58
N GLY A 49 -35.77 31.16 18.22
CA GLY A 49 -36.69 31.83 17.31
C GLY A 49 -36.75 31.05 16.01
N PHE A 50 -37.99 30.79 15.54
CA PHE A 50 -38.19 30.33 14.18
C PHE A 50 -38.39 31.61 13.35
N ASP A 51 -37.30 32.08 12.80
CA ASP A 51 -37.37 33.07 11.75
C ASP A 51 -38.09 32.43 10.56
N MET A 52 -39.24 33.00 10.16
CA MET A 52 -39.85 32.60 8.88
C MET A 52 -38.76 32.66 7.81
N PRO A 53 -38.69 31.73 6.89
CA PRO A 53 -37.64 31.73 5.88
C PRO A 53 -37.60 33.11 5.23
N GLY A 54 -36.61 33.91 5.63
CA GLY A 54 -36.22 35.12 4.95
C GLY A 54 -35.96 34.81 3.49
N GLU A 55 -36.01 35.70 2.59
CA GLU A 55 -35.81 35.60 1.15
C GLU A 55 -34.88 34.39 0.85
N ASN A 56 -35.37 33.35 0.16
CA ASN A 56 -34.61 32.16 -0.15
C ASN A 56 -33.19 32.54 -0.60
N LEU A 57 -32.14 32.05 0.06
CA LEU A 57 -30.76 32.26 -0.31
C LEU A 57 -30.57 31.88 -1.78
N VAL A 58 -30.32 32.87 -2.63
CA VAL A 58 -30.15 32.64 -4.07
C VAL A 58 -28.66 32.41 -4.33
N TYR A 59 -28.34 31.24 -4.86
CA TYR A 59 -26.97 30.84 -5.23
C TYR A 59 -26.77 30.91 -6.75
N THR A 60 -25.59 31.41 -7.13
CA THR A 60 -25.07 31.28 -8.49
C THR A 60 -24.72 29.81 -8.82
N ALA A 61 -24.58 29.49 -10.09
CA ALA A 61 -24.10 28.19 -10.56
C ALA A 61 -22.75 27.81 -9.93
N LYS A 62 -21.85 28.79 -9.72
CA LYS A 62 -20.56 28.62 -9.04
C LYS A 62 -20.76 28.21 -7.58
N GLU A 63 -21.57 28.90 -6.84
CA GLU A 63 -21.85 28.64 -5.42
C GLU A 63 -22.61 27.33 -5.21
N LEU A 64 -23.57 27.00 -6.08
CA LEU A 64 -24.27 25.72 -6.04
C LEU A 64 -23.29 24.57 -6.24
N ASN A 65 -22.43 24.63 -7.24
CA ASN A 65 -21.44 23.59 -7.49
C ASN A 65 -20.41 23.47 -6.34
N ALA A 66 -20.04 24.59 -5.70
CA ALA A 66 -19.19 24.61 -4.51
C ALA A 66 -19.91 23.93 -3.32
N LEU A 67 -21.19 24.20 -3.12
CA LEU A 67 -22.02 23.51 -2.10
C LEU A 67 -22.06 21.98 -2.33
N LEU A 68 -22.35 21.54 -3.57
CA LEU A 68 -22.37 20.12 -3.89
C LEU A 68 -21.02 19.43 -3.66
N THR A 69 -19.93 20.10 -4.03
CA THR A 69 -18.55 19.66 -3.74
C THR A 69 -18.32 19.55 -2.24
N ALA A 70 -18.70 20.55 -1.47
CA ALA A 70 -18.55 20.56 -0.01
C ALA A 70 -19.31 19.37 0.63
N ARG A 71 -20.56 19.13 0.23
CA ARG A 71 -21.38 18.01 0.76
C ARG A 71 -20.79 16.64 0.46
N LEU A 72 -20.25 16.45 -0.75
CA LEU A 72 -19.58 15.20 -1.13
C LEU A 72 -18.26 14.97 -0.38
N ILE A 73 -17.51 16.05 -0.09
CA ILE A 73 -16.28 15.91 0.71
C ILE A 73 -16.61 15.63 2.20
N LEU A 74 -17.65 16.25 2.74
CA LEU A 74 -18.08 16.03 4.14
C LEU A 74 -18.63 14.62 4.37
N ASN A 75 -19.38 14.08 3.41
CA ASN A 75 -20.00 12.76 3.48
C ASN A 75 -19.51 11.92 2.29
N PRO A 76 -18.41 11.19 2.44
CA PRO A 76 -17.81 10.43 1.34
C PRO A 76 -18.69 9.33 0.78
N SER A 77 -18.87 9.29 -0.56
CA SER A 77 -19.55 8.20 -1.25
C SER A 77 -18.64 6.98 -1.43
N ILE A 78 -19.23 5.77 -1.38
CA ILE A 78 -18.55 4.50 -1.67
C ILE A 78 -18.15 4.42 -3.16
N SER A 79 -18.90 5.08 -4.03
CA SER A 79 -18.64 5.08 -5.47
C SER A 79 -17.55 6.06 -5.90
N SER A 80 -17.01 6.90 -5.00
CA SER A 80 -16.04 7.95 -5.33
C SER A 80 -14.75 7.78 -4.56
N LEU A 81 -13.58 7.94 -5.22
CA LEU A 81 -12.27 7.91 -4.60
C LEU A 81 -11.75 9.33 -4.34
N TYR A 82 -11.35 9.58 -3.10
CA TYR A 82 -10.76 10.84 -2.64
C TYR A 82 -9.25 10.89 -2.83
N SER A 83 -8.61 9.71 -2.75
CA SER A 83 -7.17 9.57 -2.93
C SER A 83 -6.67 9.94 -4.33
N LEU A 84 -7.54 9.96 -5.34
CA LEU A 84 -7.20 10.36 -6.72
C LEU A 84 -6.57 11.76 -6.78
N ASN A 85 -7.00 12.68 -5.91
CA ASN A 85 -6.51 14.06 -5.86
C ASN A 85 -5.84 14.39 -4.50
N SER A 86 -5.25 13.40 -3.81
CA SER A 86 -4.74 13.58 -2.44
C SER A 86 -3.24 13.33 -2.29
N ALA A 87 -2.48 13.22 -3.40
CA ALA A 87 -1.06 12.94 -3.35
C ALA A 87 -0.30 13.58 -4.52
N LYS A 88 0.99 13.87 -4.29
CA LYS A 88 1.95 14.32 -5.33
C LYS A 88 2.55 13.11 -6.03
N ILE A 89 1.76 12.42 -6.84
CA ILE A 89 2.14 11.20 -7.56
C ILE A 89 1.56 11.19 -8.97
N ASP A 90 2.19 10.42 -9.86
CA ASP A 90 1.65 10.13 -11.18
C ASP A 90 0.40 9.26 -11.08
N TYR A 91 -0.58 9.50 -11.96
CA TYR A 91 -1.78 8.70 -12.02
C TYR A 91 -1.53 7.34 -12.67
N ILE A 92 -1.49 6.29 -11.86
CA ILE A 92 -1.27 4.92 -12.33
C ILE A 92 -2.46 4.06 -11.91
N PRO A 93 -3.34 3.65 -12.85
CA PRO A 93 -4.63 3.03 -12.57
C PRO A 93 -4.59 1.84 -11.61
N TYR A 94 -3.66 0.91 -11.78
CA TYR A 94 -3.63 -0.28 -10.94
C TYR A 94 -3.30 0.00 -9.46
N GLN A 95 -2.58 1.09 -9.14
CA GLN A 95 -2.22 1.46 -7.77
C GLN A 95 -3.43 1.90 -6.93
N PHE A 96 -4.55 2.26 -7.56
CA PHE A 96 -5.80 2.58 -6.87
C PHE A 96 -6.70 1.37 -6.60
N ARG A 97 -6.34 0.19 -7.13
CA ARG A 97 -7.13 -1.05 -6.94
C ARG A 97 -7.24 -1.48 -5.47
N PRO A 98 -6.16 -1.45 -4.64
CA PRO A 98 -6.28 -1.71 -3.20
C PRO A 98 -7.24 -0.75 -2.51
N VAL A 99 -7.24 0.52 -2.92
CA VAL A 99 -8.13 1.55 -2.36
C VAL A 99 -9.59 1.23 -2.68
N LEU A 100 -9.90 0.91 -3.95
CA LEU A 100 -11.25 0.49 -4.36
C LEU A 100 -11.75 -0.72 -3.56
N LYS A 101 -10.86 -1.70 -3.29
CA LYS A 101 -11.21 -2.89 -2.51
C LYS A 101 -11.52 -2.53 -1.05
N ILE A 102 -10.70 -1.70 -0.41
CA ILE A 102 -10.92 -1.24 0.96
C ILE A 102 -12.24 -0.48 1.09
N VAL A 103 -12.52 0.44 0.17
CA VAL A 103 -13.75 1.24 0.18
C VAL A 103 -14.99 0.37 -0.01
N LYS A 104 -14.89 -0.68 -0.81
CA LYS A 104 -15.97 -1.65 -1.05
C LYS A 104 -16.07 -2.72 0.04
N SER A 105 -15.03 -2.91 0.85
CA SER A 105 -14.98 -3.93 1.91
C SER A 105 -15.82 -3.53 3.13
N ASP A 106 -16.18 -4.52 3.92
CA ASP A 106 -16.85 -4.38 5.21
C ASP A 106 -15.88 -4.06 6.37
N SER A 107 -14.59 -4.21 6.12
CA SER A 107 -13.51 -3.90 7.07
C SER A 107 -12.31 -3.36 6.30
N PRO A 108 -11.70 -2.26 6.74
CA PRO A 108 -10.56 -1.64 6.05
C PRO A 108 -9.25 -2.41 6.30
N ARG A 109 -9.23 -3.70 5.93
CA ARG A 109 -8.10 -4.62 6.13
C ARG A 109 -7.78 -5.33 4.84
N ILE A 110 -6.54 -5.19 4.33
CA ILE A 110 -6.13 -5.71 3.02
C ILE A 110 -4.70 -6.25 3.04
N LEU A 111 -4.47 -7.34 2.29
CA LEU A 111 -3.16 -7.83 1.90
C LEU A 111 -2.86 -7.35 0.47
N ILE A 112 -1.86 -6.51 0.30
CA ILE A 112 -1.32 -6.08 -1.00
C ILE A 112 -0.15 -6.99 -1.33
N ALA A 113 -0.40 -7.93 -2.25
CA ALA A 113 0.49 -9.00 -2.65
C ALA A 113 1.06 -8.76 -4.06
N ASP A 114 1.35 -7.50 -4.37
CA ASP A 114 1.76 -7.04 -5.68
C ASP A 114 3.25 -7.31 -5.94
N GLY A 115 3.61 -7.55 -7.21
CA GLY A 115 4.96 -7.88 -7.61
C GLY A 115 6.02 -6.84 -7.20
N VAL A 116 7.30 -7.22 -7.28
CA VAL A 116 8.42 -6.30 -7.01
C VAL A 116 8.40 -5.13 -8.02
N GLY A 117 8.57 -3.90 -7.55
CA GLY A 117 8.66 -2.71 -8.40
C GLY A 117 7.32 -2.13 -8.88
N VAL A 118 6.17 -2.70 -8.47
CA VAL A 118 4.82 -2.21 -8.80
C VAL A 118 4.46 -0.93 -8.04
N GLY A 119 5.04 -0.71 -6.86
CA GLY A 119 4.80 0.50 -6.07
C GLY A 119 3.97 0.31 -4.81
N LYS A 120 4.08 -0.84 -4.13
CA LYS A 120 3.33 -1.18 -2.91
C LYS A 120 3.32 -0.08 -1.83
N THR A 121 4.43 0.62 -1.63
CA THR A 121 4.54 1.73 -0.67
C THR A 121 3.63 2.90 -1.07
N ILE A 122 3.52 3.19 -2.37
CA ILE A 122 2.59 4.20 -2.92
C ILE A 122 1.15 3.75 -2.71
N GLU A 123 0.84 2.49 -2.98
CA GLU A 123 -0.50 1.92 -2.75
C GLU A 123 -0.92 2.03 -1.28
N ALA A 124 -0.01 1.75 -0.34
CA ALA A 124 -0.27 1.94 1.09
C ALA A 124 -0.48 3.43 1.45
N GLY A 125 0.26 4.35 0.83
CA GLY A 125 0.06 5.79 0.97
C GLY A 125 -1.29 6.26 0.42
N LEU A 126 -1.73 5.73 -0.71
CA LEU A 126 -3.06 6.00 -1.28
C LEU A 126 -4.18 5.50 -0.37
N VAL A 127 -4.02 4.29 0.20
CA VAL A 127 -4.95 3.74 1.19
C VAL A 127 -5.01 4.64 2.43
N LEU A 128 -3.87 5.10 2.96
CA LEU A 128 -3.83 6.04 4.08
C LEU A 128 -4.63 7.31 3.77
N LYS A 129 -4.42 7.92 2.59
CA LYS A 129 -5.13 9.15 2.20
C LYS A 129 -6.63 8.93 2.02
N GLU A 130 -7.04 7.80 1.48
CA GLU A 130 -8.46 7.47 1.37
C GLU A 130 -9.10 7.30 2.75
N LEU A 131 -8.42 6.60 3.67
CA LEU A 131 -8.90 6.42 5.03
C LEU A 131 -8.94 7.75 5.80
N GLU A 132 -7.94 8.62 5.65
CA GLU A 132 -7.94 9.97 6.24
C GLU A 132 -9.11 10.85 5.73
N ALA A 133 -9.49 10.69 4.46
CA ALA A 133 -10.61 11.44 3.89
C ALA A 133 -11.96 10.96 4.42
N ARG A 134 -12.07 9.66 4.78
CA ARG A 134 -13.32 9.02 5.24
C ARG A 134 -13.46 8.96 6.74
N PHE A 135 -12.33 8.80 7.44
CA PHE A 135 -12.25 8.62 8.89
C PHE A 135 -11.23 9.60 9.46
N ASP A 136 -11.38 9.96 10.73
CA ASP A 136 -10.43 10.85 11.43
C ASP A 136 -9.19 10.07 11.89
N ILE A 137 -8.36 9.63 10.95
CA ILE A 137 -7.13 8.88 11.21
C ILE A 137 -6.08 9.77 11.89
N LYS A 138 -5.72 9.47 13.13
CA LYS A 138 -4.73 10.21 13.93
C LYS A 138 -3.45 9.42 14.15
N SER A 139 -3.59 8.11 14.39
CA SER A 139 -2.48 7.24 14.75
C SER A 139 -2.20 6.20 13.68
N VAL A 140 -0.94 6.14 13.22
CA VAL A 140 -0.50 5.21 12.17
C VAL A 140 0.83 4.58 12.56
N LEU A 141 0.85 3.27 12.62
CA LEU A 141 2.06 2.48 12.87
C LEU A 141 2.52 1.79 11.59
N VAL A 142 3.78 2.00 11.20
CA VAL A 142 4.44 1.24 10.13
C VAL A 142 5.47 0.29 10.76
N ILE A 143 5.37 -1.00 10.48
CA ILE A 143 6.36 -2.01 10.86
C ILE A 143 7.06 -2.49 9.60
N CYS A 144 8.40 -2.42 9.56
CA CYS A 144 9.15 -2.76 8.35
C CYS A 144 10.57 -3.30 8.66
N PRO A 145 11.29 -3.86 7.68
CA PRO A 145 12.69 -4.21 7.81
C PRO A 145 13.57 -2.99 8.10
N ARG A 146 14.63 -3.17 8.90
CA ARG A 146 15.55 -2.11 9.31
C ARG A 146 16.20 -1.35 8.15
N PRO A 147 16.63 -1.99 7.03
CA PRO A 147 17.19 -1.27 5.88
C PRO A 147 16.27 -0.17 5.34
N LEU A 148 14.96 -0.40 5.27
CA LEU A 148 13.99 0.58 4.77
C LEU A 148 13.87 1.84 5.65
N ILE A 149 14.25 1.73 6.92
CA ILE A 149 14.31 2.86 7.87
C ILE A 149 15.62 3.62 7.71
N THR A 150 16.75 2.89 7.68
CA THR A 150 18.08 3.46 7.51
C THR A 150 18.16 4.32 6.25
N GLU A 151 17.54 3.88 5.17
CA GLU A 151 17.47 4.59 3.89
C GLU A 151 16.35 5.63 3.81
N LYS A 152 15.60 5.81 4.90
CA LYS A 152 14.45 6.74 4.99
C LYS A 152 13.42 6.55 3.87
N LYS A 153 13.31 5.32 3.31
CA LYS A 153 12.42 5.03 2.18
C LYS A 153 10.98 5.39 2.51
N TRP A 154 10.44 4.84 3.60
CA TRP A 154 9.08 5.15 4.06
C TRP A 154 8.86 6.63 4.32
N GLN A 155 9.81 7.30 4.98
CA GLN A 155 9.73 8.73 5.25
C GLN A 155 9.70 9.57 3.96
N ASN A 156 10.52 9.20 2.96
CA ASN A 156 10.59 9.91 1.69
C ASN A 156 9.34 9.69 0.83
N GLU A 157 8.81 8.46 0.78
CA GLU A 157 7.58 8.17 0.05
C GLU A 157 6.37 8.85 0.71
N LEU A 158 6.26 8.79 2.03
CA LEU A 158 5.14 9.41 2.75
C LEU A 158 5.14 10.94 2.68
N LYS A 159 6.30 11.57 2.45
CA LYS A 159 6.37 13.03 2.16
C LYS A 159 5.58 13.42 0.90
N ARG A 160 5.50 12.53 -0.11
CA ARG A 160 4.67 12.76 -1.31
C ARG A 160 3.19 12.88 -0.99
N PHE A 161 2.78 12.29 0.12
CA PHE A 161 1.43 12.34 0.67
C PHE A 161 1.24 13.45 1.71
N GLY A 162 2.26 14.30 1.92
CA GLY A 162 2.22 15.37 2.93
C GLY A 162 2.36 14.87 4.38
N GLU A 163 2.80 13.62 4.57
CA GLU A 163 2.90 12.97 5.87
C GLU A 163 4.31 13.06 6.47
N LYS A 164 4.36 13.15 7.81
CA LYS A 164 5.62 13.09 8.56
C LYS A 164 5.53 11.99 9.60
N PHE A 165 6.43 11.03 9.52
CA PHE A 165 6.52 9.91 10.44
C PHE A 165 7.81 9.99 11.27
N SER A 166 7.69 9.69 12.56
CA SER A 166 8.81 9.59 13.49
C SER A 166 9.37 8.17 13.45
N HIS A 167 10.69 8.03 13.30
CA HIS A 167 11.35 6.74 13.49
C HIS A 167 11.48 6.45 14.98
N ILE A 168 11.24 5.21 15.38
CA ILE A 168 11.39 4.74 16.76
C ILE A 168 12.59 3.81 16.86
N ASP A 169 13.58 4.19 17.67
CA ASP A 169 14.70 3.35 18.07
C ASP A 169 14.39 2.56 19.37
N GLY A 170 15.36 1.76 19.84
CA GLY A 170 15.13 0.92 21.03
C GLY A 170 14.90 1.73 22.32
N LYS A 171 15.49 2.95 22.45
CA LYS A 171 15.26 3.82 23.60
C LYS A 171 13.88 4.47 23.53
N GLN A 172 13.51 4.95 22.35
CA GLN A 172 12.21 5.55 22.09
C GLN A 172 11.08 4.53 22.24
N LEU A 173 11.27 3.29 21.77
CA LEU A 173 10.26 2.23 21.96
C LEU A 173 10.05 1.92 23.45
N ARG A 174 11.13 1.89 24.20
CA ARG A 174 11.06 1.70 25.66
C ARG A 174 10.29 2.84 26.33
N TYR A 175 10.62 4.09 25.97
CA TYR A 175 9.89 5.28 26.42
C TYR A 175 8.39 5.19 26.08
N CYS A 176 8.05 4.82 24.85
CA CYS A 176 6.65 4.68 24.44
C CYS A 176 5.91 3.61 25.28
N ILE A 177 6.55 2.47 25.55
CA ILE A 177 5.95 1.40 26.37
C ILE A 177 5.70 1.91 27.81
N ASP A 178 6.69 2.57 28.41
CA ASP A 178 6.61 3.06 29.79
C ASP A 178 5.53 4.17 29.91
N GLU A 179 5.47 5.13 28.98
CA GLU A 179 4.44 6.19 28.96
C GLU A 179 3.04 5.61 28.71
N THR A 180 2.90 4.66 27.78
CA THR A 180 1.59 4.01 27.52
C THR A 180 1.05 3.29 28.75
N ASP A 181 1.91 2.65 29.56
CA ASP A 181 1.50 2.04 30.83
C ASP A 181 1.05 3.08 31.86
N LEU A 182 1.68 4.27 31.88
CA LEU A 182 1.33 5.37 32.77
C LEU A 182 0.05 6.10 32.34
N ASP A 183 -0.20 6.24 31.05
CA ASP A 183 -1.32 6.98 30.47
C ASP A 183 -2.47 6.07 29.98
N TYR A 184 -2.78 5.02 30.74
CA TYR A 184 -3.93 4.14 30.56
C TYR A 184 -4.10 3.60 29.13
N GLY A 185 -3.00 3.29 28.46
CA GLY A 185 -2.99 2.69 27.12
C GLY A 185 -2.92 3.68 25.95
N GLU A 186 -2.81 4.98 26.24
CA GLU A 186 -2.62 6.00 25.20
C GLU A 186 -1.16 6.01 24.73
N TRP A 187 -0.96 5.90 23.42
CA TRP A 187 0.38 6.00 22.82
C TRP A 187 0.83 7.47 22.76
N PRO A 188 2.11 7.78 23.09
CA PRO A 188 2.57 9.17 23.17
C PRO A 188 2.31 9.98 21.89
N SER A 189 1.81 11.21 22.06
CA SER A 189 1.37 12.08 20.95
C SER A 189 2.45 12.37 19.92
N ASP A 190 3.72 12.46 20.33
CA ASP A 190 4.86 12.70 19.42
C ASP A 190 5.15 11.51 18.50
N TYR A 191 4.64 10.33 18.83
CA TYR A 191 4.83 9.06 18.13
C TYR A 191 3.54 8.46 17.58
N GLN A 192 2.46 9.24 17.48
CA GLN A 192 1.20 8.78 16.90
C GLN A 192 1.36 8.31 15.44
N LYS A 193 2.23 8.96 14.65
CA LYS A 193 2.63 8.47 13.32
C LYS A 193 4.09 8.03 13.37
N CYS A 194 4.32 6.72 13.45
CA CYS A 194 5.65 6.18 13.69
C CYS A 194 6.00 4.96 12.84
N ILE A 195 7.32 4.71 12.74
CA ILE A 195 7.90 3.58 12.00
C ILE A 195 8.80 2.79 12.96
N ILE A 196 8.54 1.49 13.11
CA ILE A 196 9.28 0.58 14.00
C ILE A 196 9.88 -0.56 13.18
N PRO A 197 11.19 -0.85 13.28
CA PRO A 197 11.77 -2.00 12.62
C PRO A 197 11.47 -3.32 13.36
N TYR A 198 11.30 -4.41 12.61
CA TYR A 198 11.11 -5.76 13.18
C TYR A 198 12.17 -6.14 14.21
N SER A 199 13.41 -5.71 14.01
CA SER A 199 14.56 -6.04 14.86
C SER A 199 14.46 -5.52 16.30
N LEU A 200 13.52 -4.62 16.60
CA LEU A 200 13.28 -4.16 17.97
C LEU A 200 12.34 -5.07 18.77
N PHE A 201 11.66 -6.00 18.13
CA PHE A 201 10.74 -6.93 18.80
C PHE A 201 11.48 -8.20 19.24
N ASP A 202 12.25 -8.08 20.33
CA ASP A 202 12.92 -9.18 20.99
C ASP A 202 12.10 -9.73 22.19
N GLU A 203 12.60 -10.79 22.81
CA GLU A 203 11.97 -11.40 24.00
C GLU A 203 11.76 -10.37 25.13
N ALA A 204 12.73 -9.48 25.35
CA ALA A 204 12.70 -8.49 26.42
C ALA A 204 11.63 -7.42 26.19
N VAL A 205 11.40 -7.01 24.94
CA VAL A 205 10.40 -6.00 24.57
C VAL A 205 9.01 -6.62 24.55
N VAL A 206 8.86 -7.81 23.96
CA VAL A 206 7.55 -8.44 23.76
C VAL A 206 7.02 -9.10 25.01
N CYS A 207 7.85 -9.92 25.69
CA CYS A 207 7.43 -10.76 26.83
C CYS A 207 7.93 -10.27 28.18
N GLY A 208 8.89 -9.34 28.23
CA GLY A 208 9.52 -8.87 29.49
C GLY A 208 10.42 -9.94 30.12
N THR A 209 10.90 -10.91 29.36
CA THR A 209 11.78 -11.99 29.79
C THR A 209 13.06 -12.04 29.00
N VAL A 210 14.08 -12.69 29.52
CA VAL A 210 15.32 -13.00 28.78
C VAL A 210 15.70 -14.44 29.13
N THR A 211 15.84 -15.25 28.11
CA THR A 211 16.24 -16.66 28.23
C THR A 211 17.71 -16.80 27.89
N LYS A 212 18.58 -17.18 28.88
CA LYS A 212 19.98 -17.54 28.68
C LYS A 212 20.23 -18.91 29.25
N ASP A 213 20.91 -19.76 28.49
CA ASP A 213 21.29 -21.13 28.91
C ASP A 213 20.11 -21.96 29.43
N GLY A 214 18.93 -21.80 28.80
CA GLY A 214 17.70 -22.50 29.20
C GLY A 214 17.02 -21.98 30.47
N VAL A 215 17.53 -20.88 31.06
CA VAL A 215 16.93 -20.22 32.25
C VAL A 215 16.26 -18.91 31.84
N THR A 216 14.95 -18.86 31.97
CA THR A 216 14.17 -17.63 31.70
C THR A 216 14.10 -16.75 32.96
N LYS A 217 14.55 -15.50 32.85
CA LYS A 217 14.45 -14.48 33.92
C LYS A 217 13.46 -13.39 33.50
N LYS A 218 12.53 -13.03 34.39
CA LYS A 218 11.64 -11.88 34.21
C LYS A 218 12.43 -10.59 34.46
N LEU A 219 12.27 -9.61 33.56
CA LEU A 219 12.87 -8.29 33.71
C LEU A 219 12.00 -7.38 34.59
N ASN A 220 12.60 -6.45 35.31
CA ASN A 220 11.88 -5.41 36.08
C ASN A 220 11.43 -4.22 35.17
N LYS A 221 11.22 -4.46 33.89
CA LYS A 221 10.77 -3.49 32.91
C LYS A 221 9.48 -3.96 32.29
N LYS A 222 8.57 -3.03 32.01
CA LYS A 222 7.31 -3.32 31.32
C LYS A 222 7.59 -3.83 29.88
N SER A 223 6.75 -4.73 29.42
CA SER A 223 6.79 -5.28 28.07
C SER A 223 5.49 -4.96 27.34
N LEU A 224 5.43 -5.19 26.03
CA LEU A 224 4.18 -5.06 25.27
C LEU A 224 3.07 -5.93 25.86
N ALA A 225 3.38 -7.14 26.30
CA ALA A 225 2.41 -8.06 26.90
C ALA A 225 1.87 -7.61 28.27
N ASP A 226 2.58 -6.71 28.95
CA ASP A 226 2.15 -6.17 30.26
C ASP A 226 1.20 -4.97 30.14
N LEU A 227 1.05 -4.36 28.94
CA LEU A 227 0.21 -3.19 28.72
C LEU A 227 -1.29 -3.54 28.82
N LYS A 228 -2.02 -2.84 29.70
CA LYS A 228 -3.47 -3.01 29.89
C LYS A 228 -4.13 -1.68 30.24
N PRO A 229 -4.89 -1.08 29.33
CA PRO A 229 -5.21 -1.56 27.98
C PRO A 229 -4.01 -1.47 27.03
N PHE A 230 -4.05 -2.25 25.94
CA PHE A 230 -3.06 -2.18 24.87
C PHE A 230 -3.34 -0.96 23.98
N PRO A 231 -2.32 -0.25 23.47
CA PRO A 231 -2.54 0.94 22.65
C PRO A 231 -3.26 0.60 21.33
N ARG A 232 -4.18 1.48 20.94
CA ARG A 232 -4.92 1.36 19.67
C ARG A 232 -4.31 2.27 18.62
N PHE A 233 -4.20 1.73 17.41
CA PHE A 233 -3.82 2.49 16.22
C PHE A 233 -4.98 2.48 15.22
N ASP A 234 -5.24 3.63 14.61
CA ASP A 234 -6.26 3.74 13.56
C ASP A 234 -5.85 2.95 12.31
N LEU A 235 -4.54 2.94 12.01
CA LEU A 235 -3.98 2.17 10.89
C LEU A 235 -2.65 1.52 11.26
N VAL A 236 -2.52 0.23 10.98
CA VAL A 236 -1.26 -0.52 11.06
C VAL A 236 -0.86 -0.97 9.65
N ILE A 237 0.35 -0.59 9.23
CA ILE A 237 0.95 -1.01 7.96
C ILE A 237 2.13 -1.92 8.27
N ILE A 238 2.15 -3.12 7.71
CA ILE A 238 3.25 -4.08 7.89
C ILE A 238 3.88 -4.33 6.52
N ASP A 239 5.10 -3.82 6.33
CA ASP A 239 5.84 -3.99 5.08
C ASP A 239 6.71 -5.23 5.11
N GLU A 240 6.87 -5.87 3.94
CA GLU A 240 7.53 -7.16 3.77
C GLU A 240 7.01 -8.21 4.77
N ALA A 241 5.67 -8.34 4.82
CA ALA A 241 4.96 -9.17 5.79
C ALA A 241 5.36 -10.66 5.78
N HIS A 242 6.10 -11.12 4.76
CA HIS A 242 6.66 -12.47 4.75
C HIS A 242 7.69 -12.72 5.88
N HIS A 243 8.24 -11.68 6.51
CA HIS A 243 9.10 -11.83 7.70
C HIS A 243 8.34 -12.33 8.94
N ILE A 244 7.02 -12.16 9.00
CA ILE A 244 6.20 -12.60 10.13
C ILE A 244 5.38 -13.87 9.85
N LYS A 245 5.80 -14.69 8.90
CA LYS A 245 5.14 -15.98 8.58
C LYS A 245 5.27 -17.06 9.66
N ASN A 246 6.23 -16.95 10.56
CA ASN A 246 6.42 -17.89 11.65
C ASN A 246 5.81 -17.39 12.96
N GLN A 247 4.72 -18.02 13.39
CA GLN A 247 3.97 -17.66 14.58
C GLN A 247 4.75 -17.77 15.89
N SER A 248 5.89 -18.46 15.91
CA SER A 248 6.72 -18.62 17.12
C SER A 248 7.67 -17.43 17.36
N THR A 249 7.85 -16.55 16.38
CA THR A 249 8.76 -15.41 16.49
C THR A 249 8.18 -14.26 17.31
N TYR A 250 9.01 -13.52 18.03
CA TYR A 250 8.59 -12.35 18.80
C TYR A 250 8.08 -11.23 17.90
N ALA A 251 8.64 -11.09 16.68
CA ALA A 251 8.15 -10.15 15.67
C ALA A 251 6.69 -10.44 15.27
N TYR A 252 6.33 -11.73 15.06
CA TYR A 252 4.94 -12.11 14.81
C TYR A 252 4.03 -11.78 15.99
N GLN A 253 4.46 -12.12 17.23
CA GLN A 253 3.67 -11.87 18.44
C GLN A 253 3.40 -10.37 18.63
N ALA A 254 4.42 -9.52 18.45
CA ALA A 254 4.24 -8.07 18.49
C ALA A 254 3.28 -7.58 17.40
N ALA A 255 3.49 -8.01 16.15
CA ALA A 255 2.61 -7.67 15.03
C ALA A 255 1.16 -8.09 15.30
N GLN A 256 0.93 -9.27 15.88
CA GLN A 256 -0.39 -9.75 16.26
C GLN A 256 -1.04 -8.84 17.32
N MET A 257 -0.30 -8.45 18.37
CA MET A 257 -0.82 -7.55 19.40
C MET A 257 -1.27 -6.20 18.83
N PHE A 258 -0.49 -5.62 17.92
CA PHE A 258 -0.86 -4.37 17.25
C PHE A 258 -2.04 -4.57 16.30
N CYS A 259 -2.06 -5.63 15.48
CA CYS A 259 -3.16 -5.90 14.55
C CYS A 259 -4.49 -6.22 15.26
N ASP A 260 -4.45 -6.93 16.39
CA ASP A 260 -5.65 -7.24 17.17
C ASP A 260 -6.31 -5.97 17.75
N ASN A 261 -5.52 -4.90 17.95
CA ASN A 261 -5.96 -3.61 18.49
C ASN A 261 -5.99 -2.49 17.44
N ALA A 262 -5.85 -2.82 16.14
CA ALA A 262 -5.93 -1.86 15.05
C ALA A 262 -7.33 -1.84 14.42
N GLU A 263 -7.76 -0.66 14.00
CA GLU A 263 -9.01 -0.48 13.24
C GLU A 263 -8.81 -0.90 11.78
N SER A 264 -7.77 -0.37 11.15
CA SER A 264 -7.40 -0.65 9.76
C SER A 264 -6.04 -1.36 9.69
N ILE A 265 -5.88 -2.30 8.74
CA ILE A 265 -4.62 -3.03 8.56
C ILE A 265 -4.28 -3.14 7.08
N VAL A 266 -3.03 -2.82 6.74
CA VAL A 266 -2.45 -3.03 5.41
C VAL A 266 -1.20 -3.90 5.54
N LEU A 267 -1.23 -5.11 4.99
CA LEU A 267 -0.06 -5.97 4.87
C LEU A 267 0.51 -5.85 3.46
N LEU A 268 1.80 -5.61 3.34
CA LEU A 268 2.51 -5.51 2.06
C LEU A 268 3.49 -6.68 1.93
N THR A 269 3.45 -7.39 0.82
CA THR A 269 4.43 -8.42 0.51
C THR A 269 4.58 -8.58 -1.00
N ALA A 270 5.79 -8.87 -1.47
CA ALA A 270 6.00 -9.28 -2.86
C ALA A 270 5.76 -10.78 -3.05
N THR A 271 5.76 -11.56 -1.96
CA THR A 271 5.86 -13.02 -1.95
C THR A 271 4.87 -13.68 -1.00
N PRO A 272 3.56 -13.56 -1.29
CA PRO A 272 2.53 -14.05 -0.37
C PRO A 272 2.52 -15.58 -0.21
N ILE A 273 3.14 -16.32 -1.15
CA ILE A 273 3.12 -17.79 -1.20
C ILE A 273 4.54 -18.31 -1.44
N GLN A 274 5.41 -18.18 -0.45
CA GLN A 274 6.75 -18.77 -0.53
C GLN A 274 6.76 -20.28 -0.19
N LEU A 275 5.92 -20.72 0.74
CA LEU A 275 5.91 -22.06 1.32
C LEU A 275 4.55 -22.79 1.20
N GLY A 276 3.62 -22.28 0.37
CA GLY A 276 2.30 -22.86 0.14
C GLY A 276 1.19 -22.24 1.00
N ASP A 277 0.08 -22.96 1.14
CA ASP A 277 -1.16 -22.51 1.79
C ASP A 277 -0.96 -22.00 3.24
N LYS A 278 0.07 -22.50 3.94
CA LYS A 278 0.34 -22.18 5.34
C LYS A 278 0.77 -20.72 5.54
N ASP A 279 1.61 -20.20 4.65
CA ASP A 279 2.11 -18.82 4.78
C ASP A 279 1.00 -17.81 4.51
N LEU A 280 0.23 -18.03 3.46
CA LEU A 280 -0.94 -17.21 3.15
C LEU A 280 -1.97 -17.28 4.29
N PHE A 281 -2.21 -18.49 4.84
CA PHE A 281 -3.07 -18.66 6.01
C PHE A 281 -2.60 -17.82 7.20
N VAL A 282 -1.29 -17.80 7.52
CA VAL A 282 -0.76 -17.03 8.65
C VAL A 282 -1.01 -15.51 8.45
N LEU A 283 -0.75 -14.98 7.25
CA LEU A 283 -0.98 -13.57 6.95
C LEU A 283 -2.47 -13.22 6.96
N LEU A 284 -3.33 -14.04 6.39
CA LEU A 284 -4.77 -13.79 6.38
C LEU A 284 -5.40 -13.99 7.77
N ASN A 285 -4.89 -14.91 8.58
CA ASN A 285 -5.31 -15.05 9.98
C ASN A 285 -4.93 -13.81 10.80
N LEU A 286 -3.76 -13.22 10.57
CA LEU A 286 -3.37 -11.96 11.19
C LEU A 286 -4.26 -10.79 10.74
N LEU A 287 -4.61 -10.76 9.46
CA LEU A 287 -5.43 -9.71 8.85
C LEU A 287 -6.90 -9.79 9.27
N ARG A 288 -7.49 -10.99 9.16
CA ARG A 288 -8.92 -11.25 9.40
C ARG A 288 -9.11 -12.54 10.24
N PRO A 289 -8.72 -12.50 11.53
CA PRO A 289 -8.86 -13.66 12.41
C PRO A 289 -10.33 -14.07 12.64
N ASP A 290 -11.27 -13.18 12.33
CA ASP A 290 -12.72 -13.44 12.34
C ASP A 290 -13.17 -14.31 11.16
N LEU A 291 -12.51 -14.23 10.01
CA LEU A 291 -12.82 -15.03 8.82
C LEU A 291 -11.92 -16.27 8.72
N VAL A 292 -10.61 -16.09 8.86
CA VAL A 292 -9.61 -17.13 8.64
C VAL A 292 -9.05 -17.59 10.00
N PHE A 293 -9.59 -18.64 10.59
CA PHE A 293 -9.29 -19.05 11.96
C PHE A 293 -8.47 -20.34 12.09
N ASP A 294 -8.57 -21.29 11.14
CA ASP A 294 -7.76 -22.51 11.06
C ASP A 294 -7.45 -22.90 9.61
N LEU A 295 -6.38 -23.71 9.42
CA LEU A 295 -5.86 -24.04 8.10
C LEU A 295 -6.84 -24.88 7.27
N ASP A 296 -7.59 -25.79 7.90
CA ASP A 296 -8.51 -26.68 7.19
C ASP A 296 -9.74 -25.90 6.71
N SER A 297 -10.28 -25.02 7.56
CA SER A 297 -11.36 -24.09 7.17
C SER A 297 -10.89 -23.16 6.06
N PHE A 298 -9.66 -22.65 6.11
CA PHE A 298 -9.09 -21.81 5.05
C PHE A 298 -9.07 -22.53 3.69
N ARG A 299 -8.67 -23.79 3.66
CA ARG A 299 -8.70 -24.62 2.43
C ARG A 299 -10.12 -24.85 1.92
N HIS A 300 -11.07 -25.12 2.82
CA HIS A 300 -12.48 -25.25 2.45
C HIS A 300 -13.06 -23.94 1.92
N MET A 301 -12.68 -22.79 2.49
CA MET A 301 -13.10 -21.46 2.00
C MET A 301 -12.64 -21.21 0.56
N ALA A 302 -11.48 -21.73 0.16
CA ALA A 302 -10.94 -21.58 -1.18
C ALA A 302 -11.63 -22.48 -2.23
N SER A 303 -12.31 -23.54 -1.79
CA SER A 303 -12.83 -24.60 -2.67
C SER A 303 -13.81 -24.13 -3.77
N PRO A 304 -14.71 -23.12 -3.60
CA PRO A 304 -15.58 -22.65 -4.68
C PRO A 304 -14.88 -21.74 -5.69
N ASN A 305 -13.74 -21.14 -5.32
CA ASN A 305 -13.12 -20.05 -6.09
C ASN A 305 -12.72 -20.43 -7.54
N PRO A 306 -12.18 -21.64 -7.85
CA PRO A 306 -11.89 -22.03 -9.23
C PRO A 306 -13.13 -21.95 -10.13
N PHE A 307 -14.27 -22.40 -9.63
CA PHE A 307 -15.52 -22.39 -10.39
C PHE A 307 -16.08 -20.97 -10.55
N ILE A 308 -15.95 -20.11 -9.53
CA ILE A 308 -16.34 -18.70 -9.59
C ILE A 308 -15.49 -17.97 -10.64
N ASN A 309 -14.18 -18.18 -10.63
CA ASN A 309 -13.28 -17.58 -11.60
C ASN A 309 -13.58 -18.03 -13.02
N GLU A 310 -13.86 -19.32 -13.23
CA GLU A 310 -14.22 -19.84 -14.54
C GLU A 310 -15.58 -19.27 -15.00
N ALA A 311 -16.55 -19.13 -14.10
CA ALA A 311 -17.82 -18.49 -14.42
C ALA A 311 -17.61 -17.03 -14.90
N ALA A 312 -16.80 -16.25 -14.20
CA ALA A 312 -16.50 -14.87 -14.58
C ALA A 312 -15.74 -14.78 -15.91
N LYS A 313 -14.80 -15.69 -16.19
CA LYS A 313 -14.14 -15.82 -17.52
C LYS A 313 -15.15 -16.10 -18.63
N ILE A 314 -16.06 -17.04 -18.41
CA ILE A 314 -17.11 -17.40 -19.37
C ILE A 314 -18.03 -16.21 -19.65
N ILE A 315 -18.47 -15.48 -18.62
CA ILE A 315 -19.32 -14.29 -18.78
C ILE A 315 -18.61 -13.21 -19.62
N ARG A 316 -17.28 -13.07 -19.51
CA ARG A 316 -16.50 -12.15 -20.34
C ARG A 316 -16.27 -12.62 -21.78
N SER A 317 -16.40 -13.92 -22.03
CA SER A 317 -16.14 -14.49 -23.34
C SER A 317 -17.28 -14.18 -24.34
N ASN A 318 -16.96 -14.16 -25.67
CA ASN A 318 -17.94 -13.98 -26.73
C ASN A 318 -18.59 -15.32 -27.18
N ARG A 319 -18.65 -16.33 -26.30
CA ARG A 319 -19.28 -17.62 -26.63
C ARG A 319 -20.79 -17.50 -26.69
N GLU A 320 -21.46 -18.13 -27.63
CA GLU A 320 -22.93 -18.08 -27.73
C GLU A 320 -23.64 -18.67 -26.51
N GLU A 321 -23.10 -19.73 -25.92
CA GLU A 321 -23.68 -20.43 -24.77
C GLU A 321 -23.15 -19.93 -23.39
N TRP A 322 -22.58 -18.73 -23.32
CA TRP A 322 -21.93 -18.23 -22.10
C TRP A 322 -22.82 -18.27 -20.85
N LYS A 323 -24.14 -18.04 -20.96
CA LYS A 323 -25.07 -18.05 -19.84
C LYS A 323 -25.19 -19.42 -19.19
N SER A 324 -25.45 -20.47 -19.99
CA SER A 324 -25.62 -21.84 -19.53
C SER A 324 -24.32 -22.40 -18.94
N LEU A 325 -23.19 -22.08 -19.57
CA LEU A 325 -21.88 -22.47 -19.10
C LEU A 325 -21.52 -21.80 -17.78
N ALA A 326 -21.74 -20.48 -17.66
CA ALA A 326 -21.48 -19.74 -16.41
C ALA A 326 -22.38 -20.23 -15.26
N LEU A 327 -23.67 -20.47 -15.54
CA LEU A 327 -24.59 -21.03 -14.54
C LEU A 327 -24.15 -22.42 -14.06
N THR A 328 -23.63 -23.26 -14.98
CA THR A 328 -23.09 -24.57 -14.63
C THR A 328 -21.89 -24.47 -13.69
N GLN A 329 -21.00 -23.50 -13.92
CA GLN A 329 -19.85 -23.29 -13.03
C GLN A 329 -20.30 -22.75 -11.66
N LEU A 330 -21.23 -21.80 -11.61
CA LEU A 330 -21.78 -21.30 -10.34
C LEU A 330 -22.48 -22.41 -9.53
N LYS A 331 -23.18 -23.35 -10.18
CA LYS A 331 -23.74 -24.52 -9.51
C LYS A 331 -22.65 -25.41 -8.92
N LYS A 332 -21.57 -25.68 -9.66
CA LYS A 332 -20.42 -26.43 -9.12
C LYS A 332 -19.78 -25.72 -7.93
N ALA A 333 -19.68 -24.40 -7.96
CA ALA A 333 -19.22 -23.62 -6.81
C ALA A 333 -20.13 -23.82 -5.59
N ALA A 334 -21.45 -23.81 -5.81
CA ALA A 334 -22.44 -24.03 -4.76
C ALA A 334 -22.42 -25.45 -4.18
N ASP A 335 -22.02 -26.45 -4.96
CA ASP A 335 -21.92 -27.87 -4.53
C ASP A 335 -20.68 -28.16 -3.67
N THR A 336 -19.73 -27.22 -3.57
CA THR A 336 -18.56 -27.37 -2.68
C THR A 336 -18.99 -27.33 -1.21
N PRO A 337 -18.21 -27.91 -0.27
CA PRO A 337 -18.53 -27.83 1.17
C PRO A 337 -18.75 -26.40 1.68
N TRP A 338 -17.92 -25.46 1.24
CA TRP A 338 -18.07 -24.05 1.58
C TRP A 338 -19.24 -23.40 0.80
N GLY A 339 -19.44 -23.81 -0.44
CA GLY A 339 -20.53 -23.35 -1.27
C GLY A 339 -21.88 -23.66 -0.67
N ILE A 340 -22.09 -24.88 -0.20
CA ILE A 340 -23.32 -25.32 0.47
C ILE A 340 -23.55 -24.51 1.76
N ALA A 341 -22.49 -24.32 2.56
CA ALA A 341 -22.62 -23.65 3.86
C ALA A 341 -22.84 -22.13 3.73
N MET A 342 -22.20 -21.48 2.73
CA MET A 342 -22.04 -20.04 2.72
C MET A 342 -22.48 -19.37 1.43
N LEU A 343 -22.18 -19.96 0.26
CA LEU A 343 -22.40 -19.30 -1.01
C LEU A 343 -23.89 -19.28 -1.41
N THR A 344 -24.59 -20.38 -1.15
CA THR A 344 -26.03 -20.50 -1.50
C THR A 344 -26.92 -19.50 -0.78
N ALA A 345 -26.56 -19.10 0.44
CA ALA A 345 -27.26 -18.10 1.25
C ALA A 345 -26.87 -16.66 0.87
N ASN A 346 -25.80 -16.47 0.06
CA ASN A 346 -25.32 -15.14 -0.28
C ASN A 346 -26.29 -14.43 -1.25
N PRO A 347 -26.81 -13.23 -0.92
CA PRO A 347 -27.75 -12.48 -1.77
C PRO A 347 -27.19 -12.16 -3.16
N VAL A 348 -25.87 -11.90 -3.26
CA VAL A 348 -25.20 -11.60 -4.54
C VAL A 348 -25.18 -12.84 -5.44
N PHE A 349 -24.91 -14.03 -4.87
CA PHE A 349 -24.99 -15.29 -5.59
C PHE A 349 -26.40 -15.54 -6.13
N GLN A 350 -27.42 -15.37 -5.30
CA GLN A 350 -28.81 -15.53 -5.69
C GLN A 350 -29.23 -14.54 -6.79
N LYS A 351 -28.75 -13.29 -6.72
CA LYS A 351 -28.95 -12.27 -7.76
C LYS A 351 -28.31 -12.69 -9.07
N ALA A 352 -27.03 -13.12 -9.04
CA ALA A 352 -26.30 -13.57 -10.22
C ALA A 352 -26.98 -14.76 -10.91
N VAL A 353 -27.45 -15.75 -10.14
CA VAL A 353 -28.20 -16.91 -10.66
C VAL A 353 -29.53 -16.47 -11.27
N ARG A 354 -30.26 -15.53 -10.66
CA ARG A 354 -31.50 -14.98 -11.22
C ARG A 354 -31.27 -14.27 -12.54
N ILE A 355 -30.22 -13.45 -12.65
CA ILE A 355 -29.88 -12.74 -13.89
C ILE A 355 -29.52 -13.74 -14.98
N LEU A 356 -28.68 -14.74 -14.71
CA LEU A 356 -28.27 -15.75 -15.69
C LEU A 356 -29.42 -16.59 -16.24
N ASN A 357 -30.53 -16.72 -15.50
CA ASN A 357 -31.73 -17.42 -15.95
C ASN A 357 -32.71 -16.56 -16.80
N ARG A 358 -32.45 -15.26 -17.00
CA ARG A 358 -33.24 -14.38 -17.84
C ARG A 358 -32.99 -14.66 -19.35
N GLU A 359 -33.98 -14.50 -20.17
CA GLU A 359 -33.85 -14.65 -21.61
C GLU A 359 -32.94 -13.56 -22.23
N HIS A 360 -33.16 -12.31 -21.81
CA HIS A 360 -32.39 -11.18 -22.28
C HIS A 360 -31.63 -10.53 -21.12
N ILE A 361 -30.36 -10.20 -21.37
CA ILE A 361 -29.45 -9.47 -20.44
C ILE A 361 -28.84 -8.33 -21.24
N THR A 362 -28.97 -7.10 -20.76
CA THR A 362 -28.36 -5.94 -21.41
C THR A 362 -26.84 -5.94 -21.24
N PRO A 363 -26.07 -5.21 -22.08
CA PRO A 363 -24.63 -5.08 -21.89
C PRO A 363 -24.25 -4.53 -20.52
N GLU A 364 -25.03 -3.59 -19.97
CA GLU A 364 -24.84 -2.98 -18.66
C GLU A 364 -25.07 -4.02 -17.56
N GLU A 365 -26.17 -4.77 -17.62
CA GLU A 365 -26.46 -5.87 -16.68
C GLU A 365 -25.39 -6.96 -16.73
N ARG A 366 -24.80 -7.20 -17.91
CA ARG A 366 -23.70 -8.18 -18.05
C ARG A 366 -22.43 -7.70 -17.35
N VAL A 367 -22.09 -6.40 -17.42
CA VAL A 367 -20.94 -5.82 -16.70
C VAL A 367 -21.17 -5.89 -15.20
N GLU A 368 -22.37 -5.56 -14.72
CA GLU A 368 -22.72 -5.68 -13.31
C GLU A 368 -22.64 -7.14 -12.84
N LEU A 369 -23.15 -8.09 -13.64
CA LEU A 369 -23.07 -9.52 -13.34
C LEU A 369 -21.62 -10.01 -13.22
N ILE A 370 -20.69 -9.53 -14.04
CA ILE A 370 -19.27 -9.86 -13.91
C ILE A 370 -18.75 -9.40 -12.54
N SER A 371 -19.03 -8.16 -12.15
CA SER A 371 -18.62 -7.60 -10.86
C SER A 371 -19.24 -8.38 -9.69
N ASP A 372 -20.52 -8.72 -9.78
CA ASP A 372 -21.23 -9.52 -8.79
C ASP A 372 -20.58 -10.89 -8.63
N VAL A 373 -20.32 -11.62 -9.74
CA VAL A 373 -19.70 -12.95 -9.70
C VAL A 373 -18.26 -12.89 -9.16
N GLU A 374 -17.48 -11.87 -9.51
CA GLU A 374 -16.13 -11.68 -8.96
C GLU A 374 -16.14 -11.39 -7.46
N SER A 375 -17.14 -10.66 -6.97
CA SER A 375 -17.30 -10.37 -5.55
C SER A 375 -17.60 -11.61 -4.70
N LEU A 376 -18.07 -12.71 -5.33
CA LEU A 376 -18.29 -14.00 -4.67
C LEU A 376 -17.01 -14.73 -4.33
N HIS A 377 -15.86 -14.38 -4.96
CA HIS A 377 -14.57 -14.98 -4.63
C HIS A 377 -14.20 -14.66 -3.19
N THR A 378 -13.98 -15.70 -2.38
CA THR A 378 -13.87 -15.61 -0.92
C THR A 378 -12.83 -14.61 -0.44
N PHE A 379 -11.71 -14.45 -1.17
CA PHE A 379 -10.61 -13.57 -0.79
C PHE A 379 -10.49 -12.32 -1.67
N ALA A 380 -11.38 -12.09 -2.63
CA ALA A 380 -11.28 -10.99 -3.59
C ALA A 380 -11.19 -9.60 -2.92
N ASN A 381 -11.89 -9.40 -1.80
CA ASN A 381 -11.94 -8.12 -1.11
C ASN A 381 -10.81 -7.91 -0.10
N ILE A 382 -10.09 -8.98 0.30
CA ILE A 382 -9.05 -8.92 1.31
C ILE A 382 -7.64 -9.11 0.75
N ILE A 383 -7.50 -9.51 -0.52
CA ILE A 383 -6.22 -9.64 -1.21
C ILE A 383 -6.24 -8.78 -2.47
N ASN A 384 -5.22 -7.96 -2.64
CA ASN A 384 -4.88 -7.35 -3.93
C ASN A 384 -3.63 -8.00 -4.48
N ARG A 385 -3.66 -8.39 -5.76
CA ARG A 385 -2.48 -8.89 -6.47
C ARG A 385 -2.45 -8.30 -7.86
N THR A 386 -1.36 -7.62 -8.16
CA THR A 386 -1.04 -7.06 -9.47
C THR A 386 0.32 -7.62 -9.88
N ARG A 387 0.36 -8.29 -11.04
CA ARG A 387 1.60 -8.86 -11.57
C ARG A 387 2.20 -7.90 -12.58
N ARG A 388 3.51 -7.91 -12.68
CA ARG A 388 4.21 -7.13 -13.71
C ARG A 388 3.69 -7.39 -15.13
N ARG A 389 3.44 -8.64 -15.47
CA ARG A 389 2.92 -9.05 -16.79
C ARG A 389 1.53 -8.52 -17.12
N ASP A 390 0.74 -8.14 -16.08
CA ASP A 390 -0.64 -7.69 -16.23
C ASP A 390 -0.73 -6.17 -16.48
N ILE A 391 0.38 -5.44 -16.33
CA ILE A 391 0.45 -3.97 -16.38
C ILE A 391 0.87 -3.43 -17.77
N GLY A 392 1.25 -4.28 -18.68
CA GLY A 392 1.37 -3.98 -20.13
C GLY A 392 2.61 -3.21 -20.61
N ASN A 393 3.17 -2.25 -19.95
CA ASN A 393 4.27 -1.42 -20.47
C ASN A 393 5.52 -1.45 -19.57
N PHE A 394 6.22 -2.59 -19.52
CA PHE A 394 7.56 -2.66 -18.94
C PHE A 394 8.65 -2.52 -20.01
N THR A 395 9.76 -1.97 -19.55
CA THR A 395 10.98 -1.83 -20.31
C THR A 395 11.44 -3.18 -20.87
N ILE A 396 11.88 -3.22 -22.10
CA ILE A 396 12.41 -4.44 -22.71
C ILE A 396 13.79 -4.72 -22.10
N ARG A 397 13.97 -5.89 -21.48
CA ARG A 397 15.28 -6.35 -21.00
C ARG A 397 16.11 -6.83 -22.17
N LYS A 398 17.35 -6.33 -22.28
CA LYS A 398 18.35 -6.75 -23.28
C LYS A 398 19.54 -7.38 -22.55
N PRO A 399 19.47 -8.68 -22.23
CA PRO A 399 20.59 -9.36 -21.60
C PRO A 399 21.69 -9.65 -22.61
N GLU A 400 22.93 -9.42 -22.19
CA GLU A 400 24.16 -9.74 -22.91
C GLU A 400 25.15 -10.40 -21.97
N THR A 401 25.84 -11.43 -22.41
CA THR A 401 26.86 -12.10 -21.60
C THR A 401 28.19 -12.09 -22.34
N ILE A 402 29.20 -11.53 -21.68
CA ILE A 402 30.56 -11.43 -22.17
C ILE A 402 31.39 -12.48 -21.41
N LYS A 403 31.91 -13.46 -22.12
CA LYS A 403 32.80 -14.49 -21.57
C LYS A 403 34.23 -14.04 -21.77
N VAL A 404 35.05 -14.18 -20.72
CA VAL A 404 36.42 -13.70 -20.69
C VAL A 404 37.33 -14.83 -20.19
N ASP A 405 38.45 -15.02 -20.85
CA ASP A 405 39.47 -15.99 -20.41
C ASP A 405 40.43 -15.35 -19.39
N PHE A 406 40.92 -16.17 -18.43
CA PHE A 406 42.01 -15.82 -17.57
C PHE A 406 43.31 -15.63 -18.38
N THR A 407 44.24 -14.78 -17.92
CA THR A 407 45.62 -14.85 -18.38
C THR A 407 46.29 -16.15 -17.85
N GLU A 408 47.43 -16.54 -18.42
CA GLU A 408 48.12 -17.77 -17.98
C GLU A 408 48.45 -17.76 -16.47
N ALA A 409 48.93 -16.62 -15.96
CA ALA A 409 49.22 -16.45 -14.52
C ALA A 409 47.97 -16.51 -13.64
N GLN A 410 46.84 -15.92 -14.11
CA GLN A 410 45.57 -15.98 -13.40
C GLN A 410 45.00 -17.39 -13.37
N ALA A 411 45.10 -18.11 -14.50
CA ALA A 411 44.65 -19.51 -14.58
C ALA A 411 45.47 -20.42 -13.68
N GLU A 412 46.78 -20.24 -13.61
CA GLU A 412 47.64 -21.00 -12.71
C GLU A 412 47.27 -20.79 -11.24
N LEU A 413 47.06 -19.53 -10.82
CA LEU A 413 46.67 -19.19 -9.46
C LEU A 413 45.32 -19.79 -9.12
N TYR A 414 44.30 -19.69 -10.03
CA TYR A 414 42.98 -20.23 -9.84
C TYR A 414 43.01 -21.76 -9.73
N PHE A 415 43.79 -22.43 -10.58
CA PHE A 415 43.95 -23.87 -10.53
C PHE A 415 44.64 -24.33 -9.23
N LYS A 416 45.68 -23.64 -8.80
CA LYS A 416 46.34 -23.91 -7.52
C LYS A 416 45.43 -23.74 -6.33
N LEU A 417 44.60 -22.70 -6.36
CA LEU A 417 43.58 -22.46 -5.36
C LEU A 417 42.58 -23.65 -5.29
N MET A 418 42.11 -24.14 -6.43
CA MET A 418 41.25 -25.34 -6.53
C MET A 418 41.89 -26.58 -5.94
N GLN A 419 43.15 -26.84 -6.26
CA GLN A 419 43.88 -28.00 -5.71
C GLN A 419 44.05 -27.88 -4.19
N THR A 420 44.49 -26.74 -3.69
CA THR A 420 44.66 -26.48 -2.25
C THR A 420 43.36 -26.69 -1.50
N GLN A 421 42.27 -26.19 -2.07
CA GLN A 421 40.94 -26.34 -1.52
C GLN A 421 40.52 -27.82 -1.39
N ALA A 422 40.74 -28.63 -2.43
CA ALA A 422 40.39 -30.04 -2.41
C ALA A 422 41.22 -30.80 -1.34
N GLU A 423 42.54 -30.49 -1.21
CA GLU A 423 43.39 -31.06 -0.19
C GLU A 423 42.98 -30.74 1.25
N ILE A 424 42.58 -29.48 1.50
CA ILE A 424 42.11 -29.00 2.81
C ILE A 424 40.83 -29.74 3.22
N LEU A 425 39.87 -29.84 2.32
CA LEU A 425 38.60 -30.50 2.60
C LEU A 425 38.74 -32.04 2.84
N ILE A 426 39.65 -32.68 2.14
CA ILE A 426 39.93 -34.08 2.34
C ILE A 426 40.60 -34.33 3.71
N LYS A 427 41.53 -33.44 4.11
CA LYS A 427 42.31 -33.60 5.37
C LYS A 427 41.52 -33.24 6.63
N LEU A 428 40.62 -32.29 6.57
CA LEU A 428 39.90 -31.73 7.75
C LEU A 428 38.45 -32.28 7.92
N HIS A 429 38.06 -33.30 7.22
CA HIS A 429 36.75 -33.99 7.36
C HIS A 429 35.53 -33.08 7.30
N GLY A 430 35.59 -31.97 6.54
CA GLY A 430 34.44 -31.26 6.01
C GLY A 430 33.52 -30.58 7.01
N ASP A 431 34.05 -29.88 8.02
CA ASP A 431 33.24 -29.01 8.86
C ASP A 431 32.51 -27.95 8.03
N ARG A 432 31.29 -27.59 8.42
CA ARG A 432 30.42 -26.67 7.67
C ARG A 432 31.08 -25.30 7.47
N GLY A 433 31.80 -24.80 8.48
CA GLY A 433 32.55 -23.53 8.41
C GLY A 433 33.67 -23.54 7.37
N ILE A 434 34.39 -24.65 7.24
CA ILE A 434 35.49 -24.81 6.26
C ILE A 434 34.95 -24.77 4.83
N ARG A 435 33.81 -25.44 4.57
CA ARG A 435 33.17 -25.44 3.24
C ARG A 435 32.73 -24.05 2.83
N PHE A 436 32.07 -23.37 3.75
CA PHE A 436 31.61 -22.00 3.53
C PHE A 436 32.76 -21.04 3.21
N MET A 437 33.84 -21.11 3.98
CA MET A 437 35.05 -20.34 3.75
C MET A 437 35.64 -20.56 2.36
N MET A 438 35.81 -21.84 1.97
CA MET A 438 36.42 -22.18 0.68
C MET A 438 35.55 -21.70 -0.47
N THR A 439 34.23 -21.82 -0.37
CA THR A 439 33.29 -21.29 -1.35
C THR A 439 33.41 -19.79 -1.49
N THR A 440 33.55 -19.04 -0.39
CA THR A 440 33.71 -17.59 -0.40
C THR A 440 35.03 -17.17 -1.08
N ILE A 441 36.12 -17.85 -0.80
CA ILE A 441 37.41 -17.59 -1.44
C ILE A 441 37.32 -17.85 -2.96
N MET A 442 36.67 -18.96 -3.37
CA MET A 442 36.50 -19.28 -4.79
C MET A 442 35.63 -18.25 -5.51
N ARG A 443 34.57 -17.80 -4.90
CA ARG A 443 33.71 -16.74 -5.46
C ARG A 443 34.48 -15.42 -5.61
N GLN A 444 35.30 -15.05 -4.59
CA GLN A 444 36.18 -13.87 -4.71
C GLN A 444 37.15 -14.00 -5.87
N ALA A 445 37.75 -15.18 -6.06
CA ALA A 445 38.70 -15.44 -7.16
C ALA A 445 37.99 -15.44 -8.52
N SER A 446 36.76 -15.97 -8.64
CA SER A 446 35.96 -15.91 -9.86
C SER A 446 35.48 -14.49 -10.17
N SER A 447 35.14 -13.68 -9.15
CA SER A 447 34.77 -12.27 -9.30
C SER A 447 35.98 -11.47 -9.80
N CYS A 448 37.02 -11.44 -9.00
CA CYS A 448 38.25 -10.70 -9.32
C CYS A 448 39.45 -11.37 -8.66
N ILE A 449 40.34 -11.94 -9.45
CA ILE A 449 41.50 -12.65 -8.94
C ILE A 449 42.50 -11.71 -8.27
N HIS A 450 42.64 -10.46 -8.72
CA HIS A 450 43.44 -9.41 -8.11
C HIS A 450 42.93 -8.96 -6.75
N GLY A 451 41.62 -9.14 -6.49
CA GLY A 451 40.98 -8.90 -5.19
C GLY A 451 41.22 -10.00 -4.16
N LEU A 452 41.74 -11.15 -4.57
CA LEU A 452 41.98 -12.31 -3.69
C LEU A 452 43.03 -12.02 -2.62
N LYS A 453 44.13 -11.43 -2.99
CA LYS A 453 45.21 -11.10 -2.05
C LYS A 453 44.76 -10.15 -0.91
N PRO A 454 44.19 -8.96 -1.19
CA PRO A 454 43.69 -8.08 -0.13
C PRO A 454 42.60 -8.75 0.71
N PHE A 455 41.73 -9.55 0.11
CA PHE A 455 40.67 -10.33 0.80
C PHE A 455 41.28 -11.30 1.84
N LEU A 456 42.27 -12.12 1.43
CA LEU A 456 42.96 -13.05 2.33
C LEU A 456 43.73 -12.30 3.45
N GLN A 457 44.34 -11.16 3.12
CA GLN A 457 45.02 -10.32 4.09
C GLN A 457 44.08 -9.72 5.13
N THR A 458 42.90 -9.27 4.72
CA THR A 458 41.87 -8.73 5.61
C THR A 458 41.42 -9.78 6.63
N ILE A 459 41.21 -11.02 6.22
CA ILE A 459 40.89 -12.13 7.14
C ILE A 459 42.04 -12.40 8.11
N LEU A 460 43.26 -12.53 7.60
CA LEU A 460 44.43 -12.82 8.43
C LEU A 460 44.79 -11.70 9.43
N THR A 461 44.41 -10.45 9.12
CA THR A 461 44.63 -9.28 10.01
C THR A 461 43.46 -8.98 10.93
N ARG A 462 42.41 -9.80 10.91
CA ARG A 462 41.16 -9.64 11.70
C ARG A 462 40.42 -8.31 11.48
N ARG A 463 40.46 -7.77 10.29
CA ARG A 463 39.71 -6.55 9.92
C ARG A 463 38.32 -6.92 9.39
N PHE A 464 37.51 -7.56 10.24
CA PHE A 464 36.18 -8.13 9.82
C PHE A 464 35.15 -7.09 9.42
N ASP A 465 35.29 -5.85 9.87
CA ASP A 465 34.52 -4.68 9.46
C ASP A 465 34.73 -4.28 7.98
N GLU A 466 35.85 -4.71 7.38
CA GLU A 466 36.16 -4.52 5.96
C GLU A 466 35.62 -5.66 5.07
N LEU A 467 35.15 -6.76 5.66
CA LEU A 467 34.50 -7.87 4.92
C LEU A 467 33.03 -7.55 4.69
N ASP A 468 32.59 -7.51 3.44
CA ASP A 468 31.20 -7.46 3.05
C ASP A 468 30.85 -8.81 2.37
N ILE A 469 30.23 -9.70 3.16
CA ILE A 469 29.90 -11.07 2.74
C ILE A 469 28.41 -11.19 2.44
N SER A 470 27.76 -10.06 2.18
CA SER A 470 26.30 -9.93 2.02
C SER A 470 25.68 -10.72 0.85
N GLY A 471 26.50 -11.25 -0.04
CA GLY A 471 26.02 -12.15 -1.10
C GLY A 471 25.82 -13.63 -0.68
N LEU A 472 25.89 -13.93 0.60
CA LEU A 472 25.86 -15.28 1.13
C LEU A 472 24.71 -15.46 2.10
N ASP A 473 23.46 -15.24 1.78
CA ASP A 473 22.23 -15.53 2.59
C ASP A 473 22.43 -15.56 4.15
N VAL A 474 23.26 -14.65 4.68
CA VAL A 474 23.63 -14.58 6.10
C VAL A 474 23.17 -13.22 6.62
N ASP A 475 22.40 -13.20 7.72
CA ASP A 475 21.91 -12.00 8.37
C ASP A 475 23.02 -10.99 8.71
N ASP A 476 22.74 -9.68 8.58
CA ASP A 476 23.67 -8.55 8.77
C ASP A 476 24.46 -8.54 10.11
N ASN A 477 24.03 -9.27 11.12
CA ASN A 477 24.72 -9.39 12.42
C ASN A 477 25.82 -10.46 12.43
N THR A 478 25.98 -11.23 11.36
CA THR A 478 26.88 -12.41 11.33
C THR A 478 28.22 -12.16 10.67
N ASN A 479 28.44 -10.98 10.05
CA ASN A 479 29.70 -10.71 9.35
C ASN A 479 30.94 -10.79 10.28
N ALA A 480 30.81 -10.33 11.52
CA ALA A 480 31.90 -10.41 12.50
C ALA A 480 32.10 -11.85 13.03
N GLU A 481 31.01 -12.59 13.24
CA GLU A 481 31.06 -14.01 13.68
C GLU A 481 31.63 -14.89 12.59
N VAL A 482 31.16 -14.71 11.35
CA VAL A 482 31.67 -15.42 10.17
C VAL A 482 33.16 -15.08 9.93
N GLY A 483 33.52 -13.81 10.08
CA GLY A 483 34.93 -13.39 9.98
C GLY A 483 35.81 -14.04 11.02
N GLU A 484 35.37 -14.19 12.27
CA GLU A 484 36.13 -14.86 13.35
C GLU A 484 36.21 -16.39 13.07
N GLU A 485 35.18 -17.05 12.59
CA GLU A 485 35.21 -18.44 12.16
C GLU A 485 36.23 -18.65 11.00
N LEU A 486 36.17 -17.79 10.01
CA LEU A 486 37.12 -17.78 8.90
C LEU A 486 38.57 -17.65 9.39
N TYR A 487 38.84 -16.72 10.32
CA TYR A 487 40.17 -16.51 10.91
C TYR A 487 40.64 -17.74 11.67
N GLN A 488 39.79 -18.34 12.52
CA GLN A 488 40.12 -19.54 13.30
C GLN A 488 40.49 -20.68 12.37
N THR A 489 39.75 -20.91 11.32
CA THR A 489 40.02 -21.94 10.31
C THR A 489 41.35 -21.70 9.56
N MET A 490 41.58 -20.45 9.11
CA MET A 490 42.80 -20.04 8.42
C MET A 490 44.06 -20.06 9.33
N SER A 491 43.84 -20.05 10.63
CA SER A 491 44.93 -20.10 11.61
C SER A 491 45.47 -21.51 11.85
N VAL A 492 44.80 -22.52 11.32
CA VAL A 492 45.32 -23.92 11.37
C VAL A 492 46.65 -24.00 10.61
N PRO A 493 47.75 -24.55 11.20
CA PRO A 493 49.09 -24.48 10.63
C PRO A 493 49.19 -24.94 9.17
N GLN A 494 48.54 -26.02 8.81
CA GLN A 494 48.55 -26.60 7.44
C GLN A 494 47.81 -25.67 6.44
N ILE A 495 46.71 -25.05 6.88
CA ILE A 495 45.94 -24.09 6.05
C ILE A 495 46.70 -22.78 5.91
N LYS A 496 47.32 -22.32 6.98
CA LYS A 496 48.13 -21.11 6.98
C LYS A 496 49.35 -21.19 6.03
N GLU A 497 49.94 -22.38 5.89
CA GLU A 497 51.02 -22.64 4.91
C GLU A 497 50.49 -22.58 3.48
N ALA A 498 49.37 -23.26 3.21
CA ALA A 498 48.71 -23.23 1.90
C ALA A 498 48.24 -21.82 1.50
N VAL A 499 47.72 -21.03 2.45
CA VAL A 499 47.34 -19.64 2.21
C VAL A 499 48.55 -18.75 1.91
N LYS A 500 49.70 -19.00 2.54
CA LYS A 500 50.94 -18.29 2.21
C LYS A 500 51.41 -18.57 0.78
N ASP A 501 51.34 -19.82 0.33
CA ASP A 501 51.68 -20.17 -1.05
C ASP A 501 50.75 -19.49 -2.06
N ILE A 502 49.46 -19.44 -1.78
CA ILE A 502 48.48 -18.71 -2.60
C ILE A 502 48.79 -17.20 -2.62
N LEU A 503 49.18 -16.61 -1.48
CA LEU A 503 49.57 -15.18 -1.42
C LEU A 503 50.83 -14.88 -2.22
N LEU A 504 51.81 -15.79 -2.19
CA LEU A 504 53.03 -15.67 -2.99
C LEU A 504 52.74 -15.74 -4.49
N LEU A 505 51.88 -16.64 -4.94
CA LEU A 505 51.45 -16.69 -6.33
C LEU A 505 50.68 -15.45 -6.74
N ALA A 506 49.84 -14.92 -5.85
CA ALA A 506 49.07 -13.69 -6.09
C ALA A 506 50.01 -12.46 -6.21
N ASP A 507 51.23 -12.48 -5.63
CA ASP A 507 52.23 -11.43 -5.79
C ASP A 507 52.89 -11.44 -7.18
N HIS A 508 52.79 -12.56 -7.90
CA HIS A 508 53.39 -12.72 -9.25
C HIS A 508 52.36 -12.55 -10.39
N LEU A 509 51.14 -12.13 -10.05
CA LEU A 509 50.14 -11.81 -11.07
C LEU A 509 50.61 -10.68 -11.99
N ASP A 510 50.38 -10.84 -13.26
CA ASP A 510 50.63 -9.79 -14.26
C ASP A 510 49.61 -8.62 -14.11
N GLU A 511 49.97 -7.45 -14.64
CA GLU A 511 49.08 -6.27 -14.60
C GLU A 511 47.92 -6.37 -15.56
N ARG A 512 47.94 -7.35 -16.45
CA ARG A 512 46.89 -7.53 -17.47
C ARG A 512 45.68 -8.25 -16.84
N ASP A 513 44.52 -7.69 -17.10
CA ASP A 513 43.23 -8.24 -16.66
C ASP A 513 42.21 -8.12 -17.82
N ASN A 514 41.97 -9.24 -18.47
CA ASN A 514 41.03 -9.32 -19.60
C ASN A 514 39.63 -8.90 -19.17
N LYS A 515 39.24 -9.18 -17.92
CA LYS A 515 37.87 -8.88 -17.41
C LYS A 515 37.65 -7.38 -17.25
N ILE A 516 38.64 -6.64 -16.71
CA ILE A 516 38.57 -5.18 -16.62
C ILE A 516 38.66 -4.52 -18.01
N GLU A 517 39.45 -5.09 -18.94
CA GLU A 517 39.48 -4.59 -20.33
C GLU A 517 38.12 -4.63 -21.00
N GLU A 518 37.35 -5.70 -20.86
CA GLU A 518 35.97 -5.81 -21.36
C GLU A 518 35.04 -4.85 -20.66
N LEU A 519 35.12 -4.73 -19.35
CA LEU A 519 34.35 -3.73 -18.61
C LEU A 519 34.59 -2.31 -19.15
N LEU A 520 35.84 -1.94 -19.36
CA LEU A 520 36.24 -0.63 -19.90
C LEU A 520 35.70 -0.40 -21.32
N LYS A 521 35.67 -1.43 -22.19
CA LYS A 521 35.05 -1.33 -23.52
C LYS A 521 33.58 -1.01 -23.43
N VAL A 522 32.84 -1.72 -22.58
CA VAL A 522 31.41 -1.48 -22.37
C VAL A 522 31.16 -0.07 -21.83
N ILE A 523 31.90 0.36 -20.80
CA ILE A 523 31.72 1.70 -20.21
C ILE A 523 32.05 2.79 -21.23
N LYS A 524 33.15 2.68 -21.98
CA LYS A 524 33.53 3.66 -23.02
C LYS A 524 32.47 3.74 -24.12
N GLY A 525 31.93 2.59 -24.54
CA GLY A 525 30.82 2.55 -25.49
C GLY A 525 29.59 3.29 -24.97
N LYS A 526 29.23 3.09 -23.69
CA LYS A 526 28.10 3.75 -23.05
C LYS A 526 28.32 5.26 -22.86
N GLN A 527 29.55 5.71 -22.58
CA GLN A 527 29.86 7.14 -22.43
C GLN A 527 29.65 7.95 -23.74
N ALA A 528 29.72 7.29 -24.90
CA ALA A 528 29.44 7.92 -26.18
C ALA A 528 27.93 8.16 -26.39
N MET A 529 27.05 7.53 -25.62
CA MET A 529 25.60 7.64 -25.75
C MET A 529 25.05 8.87 -25.01
N GLY A 530 23.78 9.20 -25.27
CA GLY A 530 23.05 10.28 -24.58
C GLY A 530 22.93 10.03 -23.08
N ASN A 531 22.48 8.82 -22.69
CA ASN A 531 22.50 8.34 -21.30
C ASN A 531 23.82 7.58 -21.08
N ASN A 532 24.79 8.21 -20.43
CA ASN A 532 26.14 7.68 -20.20
C ASN A 532 26.27 6.91 -18.88
N ARG A 533 25.24 6.80 -18.11
CA ARG A 533 25.24 6.23 -16.75
C ARG A 533 25.32 4.71 -16.78
N VAL A 534 26.19 4.16 -15.92
CA VAL A 534 26.38 2.72 -15.77
C VAL A 534 26.37 2.33 -14.30
N MET A 535 25.61 1.32 -13.94
CA MET A 535 25.67 0.66 -12.64
C MET A 535 26.47 -0.63 -12.78
N VAL A 536 27.45 -0.85 -11.92
CA VAL A 536 28.27 -2.07 -11.88
C VAL A 536 28.11 -2.74 -10.52
N PHE A 537 27.75 -4.00 -10.53
CA PHE A 537 27.52 -4.80 -9.33
C PHE A 537 28.63 -5.82 -9.09
N SER A 538 29.08 -5.91 -7.86
CA SER A 538 29.95 -7.01 -7.37
C SER A 538 29.59 -7.36 -5.94
N SER A 539 29.60 -8.66 -5.64
CA SER A 539 29.37 -9.18 -4.29
C SER A 539 30.50 -8.89 -3.31
N PHE A 540 31.66 -8.42 -3.79
CA PHE A 540 32.87 -8.29 -2.99
C PHE A 540 33.43 -6.87 -2.94
N ARG A 541 33.65 -6.35 -1.74
CA ARG A 541 34.18 -5.01 -1.49
C ARG A 541 35.58 -4.83 -2.10
N HIS A 542 36.45 -5.84 -1.99
CA HIS A 542 37.79 -5.79 -2.58
C HIS A 542 37.75 -5.72 -4.11
N THR A 543 36.81 -6.35 -4.74
CA THR A 543 36.55 -6.18 -6.18
C THR A 543 36.12 -4.75 -6.50
N LEU A 544 35.18 -4.17 -5.73
CA LEU A 544 34.73 -2.79 -5.95
C LEU A 544 35.89 -1.77 -5.81
N HIS A 545 36.77 -1.93 -4.82
CA HIS A 545 37.96 -1.08 -4.68
C HIS A 545 38.90 -1.22 -5.87
N TYR A 546 39.24 -2.44 -6.27
CA TYR A 546 40.06 -2.69 -7.44
C TYR A 546 39.48 -2.04 -8.71
N LEU A 547 38.16 -2.19 -8.94
CA LEU A 547 37.47 -1.58 -10.08
C LEU A 547 37.52 -0.05 -10.00
N SER A 548 37.29 0.52 -8.81
CA SER A 548 37.35 1.96 -8.60
C SER A 548 38.72 2.53 -8.97
N ASP A 549 39.82 1.91 -8.48
CA ASP A 549 41.17 2.36 -8.77
C ASP A 549 41.47 2.31 -10.27
N LYS A 550 41.14 1.21 -10.94
CA LYS A 550 41.34 1.03 -12.38
C LYS A 550 40.54 2.00 -13.24
N LEU A 551 39.27 2.23 -12.89
CA LEU A 551 38.39 3.15 -13.61
C LEU A 551 38.81 4.61 -13.42
N LEU A 552 39.18 5.01 -12.21
CA LEU A 552 39.72 6.34 -11.89
C LEU A 552 41.02 6.62 -12.67
N ALA A 553 41.95 5.63 -12.73
CA ALA A 553 43.17 5.73 -13.51
C ALA A 553 42.92 5.94 -15.00
N CYS A 554 41.77 5.47 -15.52
CA CYS A 554 41.32 5.71 -16.91
C CYS A 554 40.52 7.02 -17.09
N GLY A 555 40.43 7.87 -16.07
CA GLY A 555 39.74 9.16 -16.12
C GLY A 555 38.22 9.08 -16.06
N ILE A 556 37.65 7.97 -15.64
CA ILE A 556 36.19 7.77 -15.47
C ILE A 556 35.80 8.26 -14.06
N ARG A 557 34.72 9.02 -13.96
CA ARG A 557 34.18 9.54 -12.68
C ARG A 557 33.37 8.44 -12.00
N VAL A 558 33.91 7.91 -10.92
CA VAL A 558 33.36 6.74 -10.23
C VAL A 558 32.85 7.10 -8.83
N GLY A 559 31.74 6.49 -8.41
CA GLY A 559 31.29 6.44 -7.01
C GLY A 559 31.19 5.00 -6.54
N VAL A 560 31.46 4.73 -5.27
CA VAL A 560 31.38 3.40 -4.68
C VAL A 560 30.34 3.40 -3.57
N VAL A 561 29.41 2.46 -3.61
CA VAL A 561 28.30 2.31 -2.66
C VAL A 561 28.30 0.89 -2.08
N HIS A 562 28.61 0.76 -0.81
CA HIS A 562 28.61 -0.51 -0.09
C HIS A 562 28.05 -0.33 1.33
N GLY A 563 27.84 -1.42 2.06
CA GLY A 563 27.23 -1.41 3.40
C GLY A 563 27.86 -0.45 4.42
N GLY A 564 29.18 -0.17 4.30
CA GLY A 564 29.88 0.77 5.18
C GLY A 564 29.78 2.26 4.78
N VAL A 565 29.14 2.61 3.65
CA VAL A 565 28.95 4.01 3.23
C VAL A 565 27.79 4.64 3.98
N PRO A 566 27.95 5.78 4.66
CA PRO A 566 26.85 6.46 5.34
C PRO A 566 25.70 6.85 4.39
N ASP A 567 24.46 6.78 4.87
CA ASP A 567 23.28 7.02 4.05
C ASP A 567 23.25 8.42 3.40
N GLU A 568 23.72 9.44 4.11
CA GLU A 568 23.84 10.79 3.56
C GLU A 568 24.80 10.87 2.36
N GLU A 569 25.85 10.09 2.39
CA GLU A 569 26.82 10.01 1.30
C GLU A 569 26.26 9.21 0.11
N ARG A 570 25.49 8.15 0.37
CA ARG A 570 24.76 7.40 -0.68
C ARG A 570 23.79 8.30 -1.44
N VAL A 571 23.05 9.14 -0.72
CA VAL A 571 22.11 10.11 -1.33
C VAL A 571 22.87 11.12 -2.19
N LYS A 572 23.97 11.68 -1.69
CA LYS A 572 24.81 12.60 -2.48
C LYS A 572 25.41 11.94 -3.73
N LEU A 573 25.87 10.69 -3.61
CA LEU A 573 26.39 9.94 -4.76
C LEU A 573 25.29 9.70 -5.81
N ARG A 574 24.07 9.38 -5.36
CA ARG A 574 22.91 9.24 -6.25
C ARG A 574 22.56 10.55 -6.96
N GLU A 575 22.55 11.67 -6.25
CA GLU A 575 22.32 13.00 -6.83
C GLU A 575 23.39 13.34 -7.88
N ARG A 576 24.67 13.11 -7.58
CA ARG A 576 25.78 13.30 -8.51
C ARG A 576 25.69 12.36 -9.72
N PHE A 577 25.21 11.13 -9.54
CA PHE A 577 24.98 10.18 -10.64
C PHE A 577 23.78 10.59 -11.52
N MET A 578 22.81 11.33 -10.97
CA MET A 578 21.67 11.87 -11.71
C MET A 578 22.02 13.15 -12.50
N MET A 579 23.12 13.85 -12.16
CA MET A 579 23.57 15.07 -12.84
C MET A 579 23.89 14.83 -14.32
N ASP A 580 23.72 15.87 -15.14
CA ASP A 580 24.13 15.82 -16.55
C ASP A 580 25.65 15.66 -16.67
N LYS A 581 26.09 14.90 -17.69
CA LYS A 581 27.51 14.62 -17.95
C LYS A 581 28.39 15.86 -18.10
N SER A 582 27.84 17.00 -18.48
CA SER A 582 28.55 18.28 -18.62
C SER A 582 28.95 18.88 -17.26
N GLN A 583 28.31 18.47 -16.16
CA GLN A 583 28.61 19.00 -14.82
C GLN A 583 29.87 18.34 -14.26
N LYS A 584 30.78 19.16 -13.68
CA LYS A 584 32.07 18.69 -13.17
C LYS A 584 31.95 17.66 -12.05
N GLU A 585 30.91 17.79 -11.22
CA GLU A 585 30.66 16.91 -10.08
C GLU A 585 29.88 15.64 -10.43
N ALA A 586 29.45 15.50 -11.67
CA ALA A 586 28.68 14.33 -12.11
C ALA A 586 29.51 13.04 -11.98
N VAL A 587 28.86 11.95 -11.66
CA VAL A 587 29.42 10.60 -11.61
C VAL A 587 28.87 9.83 -12.83
N ASP A 588 29.74 9.10 -13.54
CA ASP A 588 29.38 8.34 -14.73
C ASP A 588 29.10 6.86 -14.42
N VAL A 589 29.81 6.33 -13.42
CA VAL A 589 29.74 4.92 -13.02
C VAL A 589 29.55 4.82 -11.51
N LEU A 590 28.52 4.09 -11.09
CA LEU A 590 28.36 3.68 -9.70
C LEU A 590 28.67 2.19 -9.54
N LEU A 591 29.57 1.89 -8.61
CA LEU A 591 29.92 0.54 -8.21
C LEU A 591 29.11 0.17 -6.95
N PHE A 592 28.40 -0.96 -6.99
CA PHE A 592 27.53 -1.39 -5.89
C PHE A 592 27.92 -2.74 -5.32
N SER A 593 27.90 -2.85 -3.98
CA SER A 593 27.69 -4.15 -3.33
C SER A 593 26.17 -4.45 -3.23
N GLU A 594 25.81 -5.69 -2.91
CA GLU A 594 24.41 -6.09 -2.75
C GLU A 594 23.68 -5.24 -1.71
N VAL A 595 24.26 -5.10 -0.52
CA VAL A 595 23.70 -4.27 0.58
C VAL A 595 23.68 -2.78 0.19
N GLY A 596 24.67 -2.30 -0.54
CA GLY A 596 24.73 -0.89 -0.98
C GLY A 596 23.62 -0.50 -1.95
N CYS A 597 22.97 -1.47 -2.59
CA CYS A 597 21.93 -1.24 -3.59
C CYS A 597 20.51 -1.18 -3.00
N GLU A 598 20.29 -1.63 -1.78
CA GLU A 598 18.95 -1.71 -1.19
C GLU A 598 18.34 -0.32 -0.98
N GLY A 599 17.07 -0.17 -1.31
CA GLY A 599 16.23 0.99 -0.95
C GLY A 599 16.25 2.18 -1.89
N LEU A 600 17.28 2.40 -2.71
CA LEU A 600 17.33 3.51 -3.66
C LEU A 600 16.95 3.08 -5.08
N ASP A 601 16.26 3.96 -5.79
CA ASP A 601 15.79 3.74 -7.15
C ASP A 601 16.66 4.50 -8.16
N TYR A 602 17.01 3.82 -9.27
CA TYR A 602 17.90 4.32 -10.31
C TYR A 602 17.26 4.22 -11.71
N GLN A 603 15.95 4.45 -11.79
CA GLN A 603 15.17 4.38 -13.05
C GLN A 603 15.58 5.37 -14.13
N PHE A 604 16.47 6.29 -13.85
CA PHE A 604 17.11 7.18 -14.81
C PHE A 604 18.36 6.57 -15.47
N CYS A 605 18.82 5.40 -15.00
CA CYS A 605 19.92 4.60 -15.58
C CYS A 605 19.31 3.42 -16.35
N ASP A 606 19.83 3.14 -17.54
CA ASP A 606 19.35 2.09 -18.44
C ASP A 606 20.40 1.00 -18.73
N CYS A 607 21.54 1.02 -18.03
CA CYS A 607 22.61 0.05 -18.16
C CYS A 607 23.12 -0.47 -16.84
N MET A 608 23.03 -1.78 -16.68
CA MET A 608 23.53 -2.51 -15.51
C MET A 608 24.54 -3.57 -15.94
N ILE A 609 25.66 -3.66 -15.22
CA ILE A 609 26.69 -4.66 -15.44
C ILE A 609 26.85 -5.49 -14.17
N ASN A 610 26.66 -6.80 -14.27
CA ASN A 610 27.07 -7.75 -13.24
C ASN A 610 28.53 -8.14 -13.50
N TYR A 611 29.45 -7.61 -12.72
CA TYR A 611 30.87 -7.98 -12.80
C TYR A 611 31.12 -9.38 -12.21
N ASP A 612 30.31 -9.76 -11.24
CA ASP A 612 30.09 -11.15 -10.78
C ASP A 612 28.60 -11.42 -10.61
N LEU A 613 28.24 -12.70 -10.64
CA LEU A 613 26.86 -13.12 -10.49
C LEU A 613 26.60 -13.65 -9.08
N PRO A 614 25.57 -13.19 -8.41
CA PRO A 614 25.06 -13.86 -7.22
C PRO A 614 24.51 -15.24 -7.66
N TRP A 615 24.75 -16.25 -6.83
CA TRP A 615 24.22 -17.60 -7.08
C TRP A 615 22.72 -17.69 -6.74
N ASN A 616 22.24 -16.70 -6.01
CA ASN A 616 20.82 -16.52 -5.73
C ASN A 616 20.13 -15.79 -6.90
N PRO A 617 19.22 -16.43 -7.66
CA PRO A 617 18.50 -15.80 -8.75
C PRO A 617 17.63 -14.62 -8.28
N GLN A 618 17.16 -14.61 -7.03
CA GLN A 618 16.38 -13.51 -6.44
C GLN A 618 17.23 -12.25 -6.30
N ALA A 619 18.49 -12.36 -5.89
CA ALA A 619 19.40 -11.24 -5.81
C ALA A 619 19.62 -10.61 -7.20
N ILE A 620 19.66 -11.43 -8.26
CA ILE A 620 19.72 -10.94 -9.65
C ILE A 620 18.47 -10.11 -9.99
N GLU A 621 17.28 -10.63 -9.69
CA GLU A 621 16.02 -9.90 -9.90
C GLU A 621 15.97 -8.60 -9.10
N GLN A 622 16.45 -8.59 -7.86
CA GLN A 622 16.54 -7.39 -7.04
C GLN A 622 17.48 -6.35 -7.65
N ARG A 623 18.66 -6.76 -8.17
CA ARG A 623 19.57 -5.88 -8.90
C ARG A 623 18.90 -5.29 -10.13
N ILE A 624 18.28 -6.11 -10.98
CA ILE A 624 17.56 -5.66 -12.18
C ILE A 624 16.42 -4.70 -11.81
N GLY A 625 15.68 -4.99 -10.76
CA GLY A 625 14.59 -4.16 -10.26
C GLY A 625 14.99 -2.75 -9.80
N ARG A 626 16.30 -2.41 -9.73
CA ARG A 626 16.77 -1.05 -9.47
C ARG A 626 16.67 -0.13 -10.68
N ILE A 627 16.79 -0.68 -11.88
CA ILE A 627 16.71 0.06 -13.15
C ILE A 627 15.42 -0.27 -13.93
N ASP A 628 14.98 -1.51 -13.90
CA ASP A 628 13.77 -1.99 -14.56
C ASP A 628 12.54 -1.81 -13.65
N ARG A 629 12.01 -0.59 -13.63
CA ARG A 629 10.95 -0.16 -12.74
C ARG A 629 9.99 0.79 -13.43
N ASN A 630 8.79 0.93 -12.89
CA ASN A 630 7.85 1.94 -13.35
C ASN A 630 8.46 3.35 -13.23
N GLY A 631 8.34 4.14 -14.32
CA GLY A 631 9.01 5.45 -14.45
C GLY A 631 10.39 5.39 -15.12
N GLN A 632 10.82 4.23 -15.63
CA GLN A 632 12.00 4.14 -16.49
C GLN A 632 11.75 4.93 -17.80
N LYS A 633 12.65 5.88 -18.10
CA LYS A 633 12.53 6.76 -19.26
C LYS A 633 13.00 6.11 -20.57
N SER A 634 13.77 5.03 -20.48
CA SER A 634 14.30 4.30 -21.64
C SER A 634 13.37 3.16 -22.04
N GLU A 635 13.15 2.94 -23.34
CA GLU A 635 12.35 1.85 -23.87
C GLU A 635 12.93 0.45 -23.55
N SER A 636 14.24 0.39 -23.31
CA SER A 636 14.93 -0.85 -22.98
C SER A 636 16.04 -0.62 -21.97
N VAL A 637 16.31 -1.63 -21.15
CA VAL A 637 17.42 -1.70 -20.20
C VAL A 637 18.42 -2.78 -20.63
N SER A 638 19.70 -2.41 -20.62
CA SER A 638 20.81 -3.33 -20.93
C SER A 638 21.30 -4.00 -19.66
N ILE A 639 21.34 -5.32 -19.66
CA ILE A 639 21.79 -6.16 -18.54
C ILE A 639 23.02 -6.95 -19.04
N ILE A 640 24.22 -6.54 -18.64
CA ILE A 640 25.46 -7.12 -19.13
C ILE A 640 26.07 -7.95 -18.03
N ASN A 641 26.35 -9.22 -18.30
CA ASN A 641 27.03 -10.14 -17.38
C ASN A 641 28.45 -10.40 -17.88
N ILE A 642 29.45 -10.19 -17.04
CA ILE A 642 30.85 -10.49 -17.40
C ILE A 642 31.31 -11.69 -16.57
N ILE A 643 31.60 -12.79 -17.24
CA ILE A 643 31.87 -14.09 -16.63
C ILE A 643 33.23 -14.61 -17.09
N THR A 644 34.02 -15.13 -16.17
CA THR A 644 35.31 -15.73 -16.50
C THR A 644 35.14 -17.21 -16.83
N GLU A 645 35.58 -17.64 -18.00
CA GLU A 645 35.50 -19.05 -18.44
C GLU A 645 36.36 -19.96 -17.54
N GLY A 646 35.94 -21.21 -17.39
CA GLY A 646 36.62 -22.18 -16.52
C GLY A 646 36.38 -21.98 -15.02
N THR A 647 35.58 -21.00 -14.62
CA THR A 647 35.21 -20.78 -13.22
C THR A 647 33.88 -21.44 -12.86
N ILE A 648 33.66 -21.61 -11.56
CA ILE A 648 32.40 -22.12 -11.03
C ILE A 648 31.20 -21.23 -11.39
N ASP A 649 31.39 -19.92 -11.47
CA ASP A 649 30.36 -18.96 -11.84
C ASP A 649 29.92 -19.15 -13.30
N CYS A 650 30.87 -19.50 -14.20
CA CYS A 650 30.55 -19.83 -15.59
C CYS A 650 29.71 -21.12 -15.70
N ASP A 651 30.09 -22.16 -14.96
CA ASP A 651 29.31 -23.40 -14.93
C ASP A 651 27.88 -23.20 -14.40
N ILE A 652 27.71 -22.39 -13.35
CA ILE A 652 26.39 -22.07 -12.78
C ILE A 652 25.56 -21.23 -13.77
N TYR A 653 26.19 -20.23 -14.39
CA TYR A 653 25.49 -19.40 -15.38
C TYR A 653 25.01 -20.23 -16.57
N ASP A 654 25.89 -20.95 -17.23
CA ASP A 654 25.59 -21.67 -18.47
C ASP A 654 24.54 -22.77 -18.28
N ARG A 655 24.57 -23.43 -17.12
CA ARG A 655 23.77 -24.62 -16.87
C ARG A 655 22.53 -24.38 -16.02
N CYS A 656 22.43 -23.24 -15.38
CA CYS A 656 21.33 -22.95 -14.50
C CYS A 656 20.69 -21.59 -14.80
N LEU A 657 21.39 -20.50 -14.52
CA LEU A 657 20.80 -19.16 -14.51
C LEU A 657 20.32 -18.66 -15.90
N SER A 658 21.09 -18.93 -16.97
CA SER A 658 20.72 -18.47 -18.31
C SER A 658 19.48 -19.18 -18.85
N ARG A 659 19.33 -20.48 -18.53
CA ARG A 659 18.22 -21.31 -18.99
C ARG A 659 16.95 -21.19 -18.18
N ILE A 660 17.06 -20.82 -16.90
CA ILE A 660 15.90 -20.44 -16.07
C ILE A 660 15.26 -19.15 -16.58
N GLY A 661 16.00 -18.34 -17.37
CA GLY A 661 15.46 -17.13 -17.97
C GLY A 661 15.44 -15.90 -17.06
N VAL A 662 16.18 -15.92 -15.94
CA VAL A 662 16.24 -14.84 -14.93
C VAL A 662 16.50 -13.46 -15.57
N PHE A 663 17.27 -13.40 -16.63
CA PHE A 663 17.65 -12.14 -17.26
C PHE A 663 16.64 -11.64 -18.31
N ASN A 664 15.83 -12.54 -18.88
CA ASN A 664 14.94 -12.23 -20.01
C ASN A 664 13.57 -11.72 -19.59
N ALA A 665 13.04 -12.26 -18.51
CA ALA A 665 11.71 -11.91 -18.00
C ALA A 665 11.73 -11.90 -16.47
N SER A 666 10.86 -11.08 -15.87
CA SER A 666 10.68 -11.15 -14.41
C SER A 666 10.07 -12.50 -14.03
N ILE A 667 10.75 -13.23 -13.17
CA ILE A 667 10.29 -14.55 -12.67
C ILE A 667 9.34 -14.38 -11.46
N GLY A 668 9.01 -13.19 -11.14
CA GLY A 668 8.26 -12.59 -10.02
C GLY A 668 7.42 -13.48 -9.07
N ASP A 669 6.98 -14.63 -9.50
CA ASP A 669 6.11 -15.50 -8.70
C ASP A 669 6.77 -16.83 -8.29
N SER A 670 8.03 -17.06 -8.67
CA SER A 670 8.74 -18.33 -8.45
C SER A 670 9.82 -18.25 -7.35
N GLU A 671 9.71 -17.31 -6.41
CA GLU A 671 10.75 -17.07 -5.38
C GLU A 671 11.08 -18.31 -4.53
N GLN A 672 10.09 -19.15 -4.24
CA GLN A 672 10.34 -20.39 -3.48
C GLN A 672 11.25 -21.36 -4.26
N ILE A 673 10.95 -21.57 -5.56
CA ILE A 673 11.81 -22.40 -6.42
C ILE A 673 13.19 -21.75 -6.53
N LEU A 674 13.28 -20.43 -6.61
CA LEU A 674 14.54 -19.70 -6.66
C LEU A 674 15.34 -19.88 -5.36
N GLY A 675 14.68 -19.87 -4.19
CA GLY A 675 15.30 -20.16 -2.89
C GLY A 675 15.82 -21.61 -2.79
N ASP A 676 15.03 -22.58 -3.22
CA ASP A 676 15.43 -24.01 -3.26
C ASP A 676 16.57 -24.22 -4.26
N ILE A 677 16.54 -23.56 -5.41
CA ILE A 677 17.63 -23.60 -6.40
C ILE A 677 18.91 -23.07 -5.78
N THR A 678 18.85 -21.96 -5.07
CA THR A 678 20.00 -21.36 -4.40
C THR A 678 20.66 -22.36 -3.46
N LYS A 679 19.89 -23.02 -2.59
CA LYS A 679 20.40 -24.01 -1.65
C LYS A 679 21.02 -25.22 -2.38
N GLU A 680 20.36 -25.73 -3.43
CA GLU A 680 20.88 -26.88 -4.20
C GLU A 680 22.14 -26.49 -5.01
N ILE A 681 22.22 -25.24 -5.53
CA ILE A 681 23.44 -24.71 -6.19
C ILE A 681 24.62 -24.70 -5.18
N TYR A 682 24.39 -24.19 -3.97
CA TYR A 682 25.40 -24.20 -2.91
C TYR A 682 25.80 -25.63 -2.56
N ASP A 683 24.85 -26.55 -2.36
CA ASP A 683 25.12 -27.96 -2.06
C ASP A 683 25.95 -28.63 -3.15
N ILE A 684 25.74 -28.34 -4.44
CA ILE A 684 26.53 -28.89 -5.55
C ILE A 684 27.90 -28.21 -5.62
N ALA A 685 27.95 -26.89 -5.41
CA ALA A 685 29.18 -26.13 -5.39
C ALA A 685 30.11 -26.55 -4.23
N GLU A 686 29.54 -26.85 -3.07
CA GLU A 686 30.24 -27.29 -1.87
C GLU A 686 30.68 -28.78 -1.90
N LYS A 687 30.20 -29.57 -2.87
CA LYS A 687 30.63 -30.98 -3.06
C LYS A 687 31.90 -31.06 -3.88
N TYR A 688 33.04 -30.71 -3.27
CA TYR A 688 34.35 -30.66 -3.92
C TYR A 688 34.92 -32.03 -4.29
N VAL A 689 34.33 -33.12 -3.82
CA VAL A 689 34.68 -34.49 -4.20
C VAL A 689 34.27 -34.81 -5.64
N LEU A 690 33.36 -34.02 -6.20
CA LEU A 690 32.91 -34.16 -7.58
C LEU A 690 33.97 -33.61 -8.55
N ASN A 691 34.33 -34.41 -9.55
CA ASN A 691 35.15 -33.87 -10.64
C ASN A 691 34.34 -32.82 -11.47
N PRO A 692 34.99 -32.01 -12.30
CA PRO A 692 34.29 -30.98 -13.06
C PRO A 692 33.14 -31.49 -13.93
N GLU A 693 33.29 -32.71 -14.50
CA GLU A 693 32.23 -33.32 -15.34
C GLU A 693 31.04 -33.77 -14.49
N GLU A 694 31.26 -34.44 -13.37
CA GLU A 694 30.19 -34.85 -12.44
C GLU A 694 29.44 -33.63 -11.86
N ARG A 695 30.15 -32.54 -11.57
CA ARG A 695 29.53 -31.28 -11.13
C ARG A 695 28.64 -30.72 -12.22
N ARG A 696 29.11 -30.71 -13.45
CA ARG A 696 28.36 -30.24 -14.63
C ARG A 696 27.11 -31.07 -14.88
N GLU A 697 27.19 -32.40 -14.75
CA GLU A 697 26.03 -33.29 -14.87
C GLU A 697 24.99 -33.02 -13.77
N LYS A 698 25.42 -32.81 -12.53
CA LYS A 698 24.49 -32.49 -11.43
C LYS A 698 23.81 -31.15 -11.57
N LEU A 699 24.54 -30.12 -12.03
CA LEU A 699 23.95 -28.81 -12.35
C LEU A 699 22.94 -28.93 -13.49
N GLN A 700 23.19 -29.80 -14.48
CA GLN A 700 22.26 -30.10 -15.56
C GLN A 700 21.00 -30.82 -15.06
N GLN A 701 21.15 -31.84 -14.21
CA GLN A 701 20.02 -32.55 -13.59
C GLN A 701 19.17 -31.62 -12.73
N LEU A 702 19.82 -30.76 -11.96
CA LEU A 702 19.12 -29.71 -11.18
C LEU A 702 18.28 -28.81 -12.09
N GLN A 703 18.86 -28.38 -13.20
CA GLN A 703 18.19 -27.54 -14.19
C GLN A 703 16.96 -28.24 -14.77
N ASP A 704 17.10 -29.46 -15.28
CA ASP A 704 16.01 -30.18 -15.94
C ASP A 704 14.85 -30.42 -14.97
N ASN A 705 15.14 -30.74 -13.71
CA ASN A 705 14.14 -30.91 -12.65
C ASN A 705 13.45 -29.58 -12.31
N LYS A 706 14.20 -28.46 -12.28
CA LYS A 706 13.64 -27.16 -11.87
C LYS A 706 12.90 -26.46 -13.00
N ILE A 707 13.32 -26.58 -14.25
CA ILE A 707 12.52 -26.11 -15.40
C ILE A 707 11.16 -26.81 -15.41
N ARG A 708 11.14 -28.12 -15.17
CA ARG A 708 9.90 -28.85 -15.03
C ARG A 708 9.06 -28.34 -13.85
N LEU A 709 9.65 -28.11 -12.69
CA LEU A 709 8.98 -27.54 -11.52
C LEU A 709 8.46 -26.11 -11.80
N ILE A 710 9.23 -25.25 -12.48
CA ILE A 710 8.79 -23.91 -12.88
C ILE A 710 7.61 -24.00 -13.85
N GLN A 711 7.65 -24.91 -14.82
CA GLN A 711 6.53 -25.14 -15.74
C GLN A 711 5.29 -25.71 -15.03
N GLU A 712 5.48 -26.64 -14.10
CA GLU A 712 4.42 -27.19 -13.25
C GLU A 712 3.87 -26.10 -12.31
N GLN A 713 4.73 -25.24 -11.77
CA GLN A 713 4.31 -24.13 -10.92
C GLN A 713 3.63 -23.01 -11.72
N GLN A 714 4.08 -22.69 -12.92
CA GLN A 714 3.35 -21.79 -13.82
C GLN A 714 1.97 -22.33 -14.17
N LYS A 715 1.84 -23.65 -14.39
CA LYS A 715 0.54 -24.30 -14.50
C LYS A 715 -0.25 -24.24 -13.20
N MET A 716 0.39 -24.51 -12.07
CA MET A 716 -0.24 -24.35 -10.76
C MET A 716 -0.60 -22.89 -10.45
N GLU A 717 0.16 -21.92 -10.93
CA GLU A 717 -0.18 -20.50 -10.77
C GLU A 717 -1.38 -20.08 -11.64
N ASP A 718 -1.50 -20.65 -12.81
CA ASP A 718 -2.71 -20.54 -13.60
C ASP A 718 -3.90 -21.26 -12.93
N GLU A 719 -3.64 -22.29 -12.14
CA GLU A 719 -4.63 -22.96 -11.27
C GLU A 719 -4.82 -22.23 -9.92
N LYS A 720 -3.83 -21.47 -9.43
CA LYS A 720 -3.88 -20.67 -8.18
C LYS A 720 -4.76 -19.40 -8.27
N HIS A 721 -5.46 -19.16 -9.36
CA HIS A 721 -6.62 -18.24 -9.38
C HIS A 721 -7.64 -18.56 -8.28
N THR A 722 -7.49 -19.72 -7.66
CA THR A 722 -8.25 -20.18 -6.50
C THR A 722 -8.15 -19.21 -5.31
N PHE A 723 -6.99 -18.58 -5.10
CA PHE A 723 -6.76 -17.70 -3.94
C PHE A 723 -6.77 -16.21 -4.26
N PHE A 724 -6.47 -15.79 -5.49
CA PHE A 724 -6.23 -14.38 -5.81
C PHE A 724 -7.27 -13.70 -6.69
N GLY A 725 -8.26 -14.44 -7.18
CA GLY A 725 -9.25 -13.91 -8.11
C GLY A 725 -8.70 -13.73 -9.53
N LEU A 726 -9.51 -13.14 -10.41
CA LEU A 726 -9.15 -12.88 -11.79
C LEU A 726 -8.43 -11.54 -11.94
N ASP A 727 -7.44 -11.49 -12.81
CA ASP A 727 -6.79 -10.25 -13.19
C ASP A 727 -7.70 -9.44 -14.13
N LEU A 728 -7.88 -8.15 -13.82
CA LEU A 728 -8.61 -7.22 -14.66
C LEU A 728 -7.72 -6.75 -15.81
N SER A 729 -8.27 -6.65 -17.01
CA SER A 729 -7.56 -5.99 -18.11
C SER A 729 -7.36 -4.49 -17.82
N GLU A 730 -6.32 -3.88 -18.38
CA GLU A 730 -6.03 -2.44 -18.21
C GLU A 730 -7.21 -1.55 -18.56
N ASN A 731 -7.95 -1.90 -19.63
CA ASN A 731 -9.15 -1.17 -20.03
C ASN A 731 -10.29 -1.27 -19.00
N GLN A 732 -10.45 -2.42 -18.35
CA GLN A 732 -11.45 -2.60 -17.30
C GLN A 732 -11.06 -1.83 -16.03
N MET A 733 -9.77 -1.84 -15.66
CA MET A 733 -9.27 -1.03 -14.52
C MET A 733 -9.48 0.46 -14.78
N LYS A 734 -9.17 0.95 -15.98
CA LYS A 734 -9.42 2.35 -16.35
C LYS A 734 -10.90 2.68 -16.28
N LYS A 735 -11.79 1.79 -16.71
CA LYS A 735 -13.23 2.00 -16.64
C LYS A 735 -13.73 2.03 -15.19
N GLU A 736 -13.33 1.08 -14.34
CA GLU A 736 -13.70 1.10 -12.91
C GLU A 736 -13.24 2.36 -12.18
N LEU A 737 -12.08 2.89 -12.54
CA LEU A 737 -11.57 4.14 -11.99
C LEU A 737 -12.29 5.36 -12.56
N GLN A 738 -12.62 5.35 -13.85
CA GLN A 738 -13.45 6.39 -14.45
C GLN A 738 -14.84 6.44 -13.79
N ASP A 739 -15.44 5.28 -13.53
CA ASP A 739 -16.72 5.18 -12.83
C ASP A 739 -16.61 5.65 -11.37
N ALA A 740 -15.44 5.51 -10.75
CA ALA A 740 -15.14 6.00 -9.39
C ALA A 740 -14.68 7.48 -9.36
N THR A 741 -14.49 8.11 -10.52
CA THR A 741 -14.11 9.52 -10.62
C THR A 741 -15.36 10.39 -10.56
N ASN A 742 -15.49 11.18 -9.49
CA ASN A 742 -16.60 12.13 -9.35
C ASN A 742 -16.17 13.51 -9.84
N ILE A 743 -16.91 14.09 -10.77
CA ILE A 743 -16.63 15.40 -11.35
C ILE A 743 -16.55 16.50 -10.27
N HIS A 744 -17.35 16.41 -9.20
CA HIS A 744 -17.34 17.34 -8.08
C HIS A 744 -16.11 17.20 -7.17
N LEU A 745 -15.29 16.14 -7.32
CA LEU A 745 -14.02 15.95 -6.61
C LEU A 745 -12.80 16.28 -7.49
N SER A 746 -13.00 16.82 -8.68
CA SER A 746 -11.93 17.23 -9.58
C SER A 746 -11.14 18.43 -9.03
N ALA A 747 -9.91 18.63 -9.51
CA ALA A 747 -9.09 19.79 -9.18
C ALA A 747 -9.84 21.13 -9.38
N ALA A 748 -10.59 21.26 -10.49
CA ALA A 748 -11.40 22.44 -10.79
C ALA A 748 -12.56 22.64 -9.79
N SER A 749 -13.15 21.56 -9.29
CA SER A 749 -14.22 21.65 -8.28
C SER A 749 -13.69 22.08 -6.92
N ILE A 750 -12.51 21.60 -6.54
CA ILE A 750 -11.84 22.01 -5.29
C ILE A 750 -11.39 23.49 -5.39
N GLU A 751 -10.85 23.90 -6.54
CA GLU A 751 -10.50 25.31 -6.82
C GLU A 751 -11.73 26.19 -6.66
N ARG A 752 -12.85 25.86 -7.31
CA ARG A 752 -14.14 26.56 -7.23
C ARG A 752 -14.67 26.68 -5.79
N LEU A 753 -14.57 25.59 -5.02
CA LEU A 753 -14.95 25.57 -3.61
C LEU A 753 -14.12 26.55 -2.78
N VAL A 754 -12.80 26.55 -2.96
CA VAL A 754 -11.89 27.44 -2.25
C VAL A 754 -12.10 28.90 -2.66
N GLU A 755 -12.28 29.19 -3.96
CA GLU A 755 -12.60 30.53 -4.44
C GLU A 755 -13.89 31.06 -3.83
N THR A 756 -14.97 30.27 -3.89
CA THR A 756 -16.27 30.63 -3.30
C THR A 756 -16.15 30.92 -1.80
N TYR A 757 -15.37 30.12 -1.07
CA TYR A 757 -15.09 30.38 0.34
C TYR A 757 -14.37 31.73 0.57
N LEU A 758 -13.31 31.97 -0.19
CA LEU A 758 -12.53 33.20 -0.07
C LEU A 758 -13.39 34.46 -0.40
N GLU A 759 -14.19 34.39 -1.46
CA GLU A 759 -15.12 35.44 -1.85
C GLU A 759 -16.16 35.71 -0.74
N LYS A 760 -16.85 34.70 -0.25
CA LYS A 760 -17.85 34.81 0.82
C LYS A 760 -17.25 35.33 2.14
N ARG A 761 -16.05 34.93 2.46
CA ARG A 761 -15.43 35.23 3.77
C ARG A 761 -14.66 36.54 3.79
N LEU A 762 -14.06 36.94 2.67
CA LEU A 762 -13.17 38.10 2.56
C LEU A 762 -13.74 39.22 1.68
N GLY A 763 -14.83 38.99 0.96
CA GLY A 763 -15.54 39.94 0.08
C GLY A 763 -15.31 39.69 -1.41
N ASP A 764 -16.34 39.91 -2.22
CA ASP A 764 -16.42 39.58 -3.65
C ASP A 764 -15.62 40.52 -4.58
N ASN A 765 -15.07 41.62 -4.06
CA ASN A 765 -14.43 42.67 -4.88
C ASN A 765 -12.97 42.39 -5.25
N ASN A 766 -12.41 41.24 -4.84
CA ASN A 766 -11.00 40.90 -5.06
C ASN A 766 -10.84 39.49 -5.61
N THR A 767 -9.93 39.34 -6.55
CA THR A 767 -9.47 38.00 -7.00
C THR A 767 -8.36 37.52 -6.08
N TYR A 768 -8.60 36.43 -5.35
CA TYR A 768 -7.66 35.88 -4.38
C TYR A 768 -6.74 34.81 -4.98
N ILE A 769 -7.20 34.06 -6.01
CA ILE A 769 -6.44 33.07 -6.75
C ILE A 769 -6.15 33.63 -8.14
N LEU A 770 -4.88 33.82 -8.45
CA LEU A 770 -4.39 34.46 -9.68
C LEU A 770 -3.65 33.44 -10.56
N GLY A 771 -3.69 33.63 -11.86
CA GLY A 771 -2.95 32.87 -12.86
C GLY A 771 -3.83 31.93 -13.68
N GLU A 772 -3.32 31.51 -14.83
CA GLU A 772 -3.93 30.53 -15.74
C GLU A 772 -3.10 29.23 -15.79
N GLY A 773 -3.72 28.11 -16.18
CA GLY A 773 -3.07 26.80 -16.26
C GLY A 773 -3.06 26.04 -14.94
N GLN A 774 -2.00 25.28 -14.66
CA GLN A 774 -1.94 24.41 -13.46
C GLN A 774 -1.30 25.09 -12.24
N ALA A 775 -0.45 26.09 -12.45
CA ALA A 775 0.12 26.91 -11.39
C ALA A 775 -0.79 28.09 -11.07
N ARG A 776 -1.05 28.31 -9.80
CA ARG A 776 -1.84 29.43 -9.26
C ARG A 776 -1.02 30.20 -8.25
N THR A 777 -1.43 31.43 -7.97
CA THR A 777 -0.87 32.23 -6.87
C THR A 777 -2.00 32.67 -5.95
N LEU A 778 -1.94 32.22 -4.71
CA LEU A 778 -2.85 32.69 -3.65
C LEU A 778 -2.35 34.05 -3.15
N ARG A 779 -3.22 35.07 -3.22
CA ARG A 779 -2.94 36.46 -2.79
C ARG A 779 -3.82 36.81 -1.61
N LEU A 780 -3.23 37.02 -0.41
CA LEU A 780 -3.94 37.38 0.80
C LEU A 780 -3.24 38.55 1.49
N SER A 781 -3.98 39.58 1.83
CA SER A 781 -3.51 40.70 2.67
C SER A 781 -3.27 40.20 4.11
N ALA A 782 -2.62 40.99 4.94
CA ALA A 782 -2.42 40.66 6.35
C ALA A 782 -3.74 40.47 7.10
N ASP A 783 -4.72 41.35 6.82
CA ASP A 783 -6.06 41.28 7.43
C ASP A 783 -6.81 40.01 6.96
N ASN A 784 -6.73 39.69 5.67
CA ASN A 784 -7.33 38.48 5.13
C ASN A 784 -6.75 37.22 5.80
N ARG A 785 -5.43 37.14 5.97
CA ARG A 785 -4.78 36.02 6.67
C ARG A 785 -5.22 35.89 8.12
N LYS A 786 -5.40 37.03 8.82
CA LYS A 786 -5.90 37.06 10.19
C LYS A 786 -7.33 36.49 10.26
N THR A 787 -8.22 36.91 9.36
CA THR A 787 -9.59 36.40 9.27
C THR A 787 -9.60 34.87 9.01
N LEU A 788 -8.77 34.39 8.09
CA LEU A 788 -8.65 32.98 7.81
C LEU A 788 -8.03 32.21 8.98
N TYR A 789 -7.14 32.83 9.76
CA TYR A 789 -6.56 32.24 10.96
C TYR A 789 -7.62 32.00 12.05
N GLU A 790 -8.58 32.89 12.20
CA GLU A 790 -9.72 32.69 13.11
C GLU A 790 -10.52 31.44 12.74
N ASP A 791 -10.77 31.19 11.44
CA ASP A 791 -11.47 30.00 10.98
C ASP A 791 -10.59 28.75 11.09
N TYR A 792 -9.29 28.87 10.80
CA TYR A 792 -8.31 27.78 11.00
C TYR A 792 -8.23 27.34 12.46
N SER A 793 -8.27 28.28 13.41
CA SER A 793 -8.20 27.97 14.85
C SER A 793 -9.36 27.12 15.36
N LYS A 794 -10.50 27.10 14.64
CA LYS A 794 -11.68 26.29 14.95
C LYS A 794 -11.59 24.86 14.41
N LEU A 795 -10.60 24.56 13.56
CA LEU A 795 -10.39 23.21 13.04
C LEU A 795 -9.71 22.30 14.08
N PRO A 796 -10.01 20.99 14.09
CA PRO A 796 -9.25 20.05 14.88
C PRO A 796 -7.76 20.11 14.51
N LYS A 797 -6.89 20.27 15.49
CA LYS A 797 -5.45 20.30 15.27
C LYS A 797 -4.96 18.94 14.78
N GLN A 798 -4.22 18.91 13.68
CA GLN A 798 -3.56 17.73 13.16
C GLN A 798 -2.04 17.96 13.12
N ALA A 799 -1.27 16.98 13.60
CA ALA A 799 0.18 17.04 13.66
C ALA A 799 0.84 16.65 12.33
N ASN A 800 0.35 17.16 11.19
CA ASN A 800 0.96 16.89 9.88
C ASN A 800 1.66 18.13 9.30
N GLN A 801 2.48 17.90 8.28
CA GLN A 801 3.30 18.96 7.68
C GLN A 801 2.44 19.99 6.94
N VAL A 802 1.32 19.60 6.35
CA VAL A 802 0.42 20.49 5.59
C VAL A 802 -0.24 21.51 6.52
N TYR A 803 -0.71 21.06 7.70
CA TYR A 803 -1.27 21.96 8.72
C TYR A 803 -0.22 22.94 9.25
N LYS A 804 1.00 22.49 9.48
CA LYS A 804 2.10 23.32 9.92
C LYS A 804 2.51 24.37 8.88
N GLN A 805 2.57 24.00 7.61
CA GLN A 805 2.87 24.93 6.52
C GLN A 805 1.77 26.00 6.38
N TRP A 806 0.49 25.60 6.46
CA TRP A 806 -0.63 26.52 6.41
C TRP A 806 -0.63 27.50 7.59
N ASP A 807 -0.39 27.00 8.82
CA ASP A 807 -0.24 27.84 10.02
C ASP A 807 0.89 28.85 9.85
N GLN A 808 2.06 28.42 9.35
CA GLN A 808 3.19 29.30 9.07
C GLN A 808 2.84 30.37 8.04
N TYR A 809 2.16 30.00 6.95
CA TYR A 809 1.75 30.96 5.92
C TYR A 809 0.78 32.00 6.47
N LEU A 810 -0.23 31.62 7.23
CA LEU A 810 -1.19 32.55 7.83
C LEU A 810 -0.53 33.55 8.81
N ASN A 811 0.54 33.12 9.50
CA ASN A 811 1.28 33.95 10.46
C ASN A 811 2.45 34.72 9.84
N ASN A 812 2.84 34.44 8.61
CA ASN A 812 3.97 35.09 7.93
C ASN A 812 3.57 36.43 7.30
N ALA A 813 4.58 37.31 7.04
CA ALA A 813 4.38 38.60 6.36
C ALA A 813 4.27 38.45 4.81
N VAL A 814 4.46 37.28 4.25
CA VAL A 814 4.44 37.05 2.78
C VAL A 814 3.00 36.99 2.27
N PRO A 815 2.58 37.92 1.38
CA PRO A 815 1.19 37.96 0.91
C PRO A 815 0.87 36.98 -0.22
N PHE A 816 1.86 36.31 -0.80
CA PHE A 816 1.72 35.45 -1.96
C PHE A 816 2.23 34.05 -1.65
N GLU A 817 1.46 33.03 -2.07
CA GLU A 817 1.86 31.63 -2.00
C GLU A 817 1.59 30.99 -3.37
N LYS A 818 2.57 30.23 -3.89
CA LYS A 818 2.36 29.45 -5.11
C LYS A 818 1.60 28.17 -4.75
N ILE A 819 0.46 27.98 -5.38
CA ILE A 819 -0.42 26.84 -5.14
C ILE A 819 -0.78 26.09 -6.41
N THR A 820 -1.20 24.86 -6.29
CA THR A 820 -1.82 24.08 -7.35
C THR A 820 -2.89 23.14 -6.78
N PHE A 821 -3.91 22.86 -7.59
CA PHE A 821 -4.93 21.85 -7.29
C PHE A 821 -4.70 20.55 -8.05
N ASN A 822 -3.63 20.46 -8.85
CA ASN A 822 -3.28 19.29 -9.64
C ASN A 822 -2.13 18.51 -8.99
N GLY A 823 -2.37 17.23 -8.65
CA GLY A 823 -1.40 16.37 -7.97
C GLY A 823 -0.18 16.01 -8.83
N GLU A 824 -0.35 15.75 -10.13
CA GLU A 824 0.74 15.44 -11.07
C GLU A 824 1.67 16.64 -11.22
N TYR A 825 1.09 17.84 -11.43
CA TYR A 825 1.89 19.07 -11.50
C TYR A 825 2.65 19.34 -10.20
N ALA A 826 2.05 19.07 -9.04
CA ALA A 826 2.70 19.19 -7.75
C ALA A 826 3.83 18.15 -7.54
N ALA A 827 3.76 16.99 -8.20
CA ALA A 827 4.80 15.97 -8.17
C ALA A 827 6.07 16.41 -8.93
N GLU A 828 5.89 17.11 -10.05
CA GLU A 828 7.00 17.66 -10.85
C GLU A 828 7.62 18.92 -10.26
N ASN A 829 6.86 19.70 -9.44
CA ASN A 829 7.25 21.01 -8.94
C ASN A 829 7.22 21.05 -7.40
N ASN A 830 8.36 20.80 -6.77
CA ASN A 830 8.48 20.70 -5.31
C ASN A 830 8.22 22.02 -4.55
N ASP A 831 8.37 23.17 -5.21
CA ASP A 831 8.24 24.49 -4.59
C ASP A 831 6.79 25.01 -4.56
N ILE A 832 5.82 24.18 -4.97
CA ILE A 832 4.40 24.56 -5.04
C ILE A 832 3.62 23.83 -3.94
N VAL A 833 2.77 24.59 -3.25
CA VAL A 833 1.85 24.03 -2.25
C VAL A 833 0.67 23.36 -2.95
N PHE A 834 0.46 22.08 -2.68
CA PHE A 834 -0.66 21.32 -3.22
C PHE A 834 -1.90 21.44 -2.33
N ILE A 835 -2.97 21.99 -2.87
CA ILE A 835 -4.28 22.15 -2.20
C ILE A 835 -5.13 20.91 -2.49
N MET A 836 -4.99 19.88 -1.66
CA MET A 836 -5.74 18.64 -1.74
C MET A 836 -7.03 18.68 -0.90
N PRO A 837 -7.98 17.73 -1.07
CA PRO A 837 -9.24 17.70 -0.29
C PRO A 837 -9.06 17.74 1.23
N THR A 838 -7.96 17.19 1.75
CA THR A 838 -7.64 17.19 3.19
C THR A 838 -6.88 18.45 3.66
N HIS A 839 -6.57 19.38 2.76
CA HIS A 839 -5.84 20.62 3.11
C HIS A 839 -6.68 21.51 4.05
N PRO A 840 -6.06 22.17 5.07
CA PRO A 840 -6.80 23.03 6.01
C PRO A 840 -7.68 24.10 5.35
N LEU A 841 -7.21 24.72 4.28
CA LEU A 841 -7.98 25.71 3.52
C LEU A 841 -9.27 25.11 2.93
N VAL A 842 -9.22 23.89 2.42
CA VAL A 842 -10.42 23.18 1.95
C VAL A 842 -11.34 22.87 3.13
N LYS A 843 -10.77 22.37 4.25
CA LYS A 843 -11.56 22.11 5.48
C LYS A 843 -12.21 23.36 6.07
N GLN A 844 -11.61 24.52 5.93
CA GLN A 844 -12.25 25.81 6.26
C GLN A 844 -13.41 26.08 5.30
N ALA A 845 -13.20 25.89 3.98
CA ALA A 845 -14.21 26.10 2.96
C ALA A 845 -15.46 25.22 3.14
N LEU A 846 -15.30 23.98 3.62
CA LEU A 846 -16.42 23.08 3.89
C LEU A 846 -17.43 23.61 4.91
N ARG A 847 -17.00 24.52 5.79
CA ARG A 847 -17.82 25.07 6.87
C ARG A 847 -18.54 26.38 6.50
N CYS A 848 -18.37 26.85 5.28
CA CYS A 848 -18.89 28.14 4.87
C CYS A 848 -20.35 28.08 4.34
N PHE A 849 -20.89 26.86 4.16
CA PHE A 849 -22.25 26.67 3.61
C PHE A 849 -23.25 26.37 4.72
N GLU A 850 -24.41 27.04 4.63
CA GLU A 850 -25.51 26.83 5.56
C GLU A 850 -26.24 25.51 5.28
N ASP A 851 -27.00 25.04 6.27
CA ASP A 851 -27.76 23.78 6.16
C ASP A 851 -29.14 23.97 5.52
N GLU A 852 -29.53 25.22 5.18
CA GLU A 852 -30.82 25.53 4.57
C GLU A 852 -30.78 25.32 3.05
N PRO A 853 -31.92 24.92 2.42
CA PRO A 853 -32.04 24.76 0.98
C PRO A 853 -31.87 26.08 0.26
N VAL A 854 -31.09 26.11 -0.81
CA VAL A 854 -30.80 27.30 -1.60
C VAL A 854 -31.61 27.32 -2.91
N GLN A 855 -31.97 28.50 -3.39
CA GLN A 855 -32.63 28.69 -4.67
C GLN A 855 -31.60 29.01 -5.76
N CYS A 856 -31.79 28.44 -6.98
CA CYS A 856 -30.92 28.74 -8.11
C CYS A 856 -31.70 28.75 -9.45
N SER A 857 -31.23 29.57 -10.38
CA SER A 857 -31.73 29.62 -11.75
C SER A 857 -30.56 29.39 -12.72
N LEU A 858 -30.65 28.32 -13.52
CA LEU A 858 -29.53 27.82 -14.31
C LEU A 858 -29.90 27.74 -15.79
N ARG A 859 -28.89 27.88 -16.67
CA ARG A 859 -28.99 27.60 -18.09
C ARG A 859 -27.87 26.68 -18.54
N VAL A 860 -28.15 25.77 -19.44
CA VAL A 860 -27.16 24.85 -19.98
C VAL A 860 -27.43 24.56 -21.46
N LYS A 861 -26.36 24.40 -22.24
CA LYS A 861 -26.41 23.83 -23.60
C LYS A 861 -26.16 22.34 -23.51
N SER A 862 -27.11 21.53 -23.96
CA SER A 862 -27.01 20.06 -23.92
C SER A 862 -27.79 19.40 -25.02
N GLU A 863 -27.18 18.39 -25.66
CA GLU A 863 -27.85 17.51 -26.61
C GLU A 863 -28.52 16.34 -25.91
N ASP A 864 -28.11 16.02 -24.69
CA ASP A 864 -28.59 14.87 -23.89
C ASP A 864 -29.88 15.16 -23.15
N LEU A 865 -30.32 16.43 -23.09
CA LEU A 865 -31.52 16.88 -22.36
C LEU A 865 -32.58 17.43 -23.32
N PRO A 866 -33.88 17.24 -23.01
CA PRO A 866 -34.92 17.90 -23.73
C PRO A 866 -34.82 19.42 -23.61
N VAL A 867 -34.98 20.14 -24.74
CA VAL A 867 -35.04 21.62 -24.75
C VAL A 867 -36.22 22.14 -23.99
N GLY A 868 -36.01 23.12 -23.13
CA GLY A 868 -37.07 23.75 -22.32
C GLY A 868 -36.64 24.02 -20.90
N GLU A 869 -37.60 24.40 -20.07
CA GLU A 869 -37.39 24.68 -18.65
C GLU A 869 -37.77 23.45 -17.83
N HIS A 870 -36.84 23.01 -17.00
CA HIS A 870 -36.97 21.87 -16.14
C HIS A 870 -36.82 22.31 -14.68
N PRO A 871 -37.94 22.42 -13.92
CA PRO A 871 -37.85 22.62 -12.49
C PRO A 871 -37.24 21.39 -11.81
N PHE A 872 -36.30 21.62 -10.87
CA PHE A 872 -35.60 20.55 -10.20
C PHE A 872 -35.44 20.81 -8.71
N ILE A 873 -35.25 19.74 -7.95
CA ILE A 873 -34.80 19.76 -6.55
C ILE A 873 -33.63 18.77 -6.38
N ILE A 874 -32.62 19.20 -5.65
CA ILE A 874 -31.45 18.39 -5.31
C ILE A 874 -31.59 17.91 -3.86
N TYR A 875 -31.54 16.60 -3.66
CA TYR A 875 -31.53 15.95 -2.36
C TYR A 875 -30.18 15.24 -2.13
N GLU A 876 -29.71 15.29 -0.89
CA GLU A 876 -28.65 14.45 -0.39
C GLU A 876 -29.29 13.24 0.30
N TRP A 877 -28.96 12.04 -0.16
CA TRP A 877 -29.38 10.78 0.42
C TRP A 877 -28.25 10.17 1.22
N LEU A 878 -28.39 10.19 2.54
CA LEU A 878 -27.40 9.62 3.47
C LEU A 878 -27.87 8.24 3.90
N TYR A 879 -27.21 7.20 3.38
CA TYR A 879 -27.43 5.82 3.77
C TYR A 879 -26.75 5.54 5.10
N LYS A 880 -27.50 5.09 6.09
CA LYS A 880 -27.02 4.71 7.42
C LYS A 880 -27.19 3.20 7.63
N GLY A 881 -26.31 2.58 8.41
CA GLY A 881 -26.38 1.15 8.74
C GLY A 881 -25.20 0.36 8.22
N VAL A 882 -25.44 -0.80 7.60
CA VAL A 882 -24.41 -1.79 7.21
C VAL A 882 -23.36 -1.23 6.23
N LYS A 883 -23.79 -0.33 5.36
CA LYS A 883 -22.95 0.24 4.30
C LYS A 883 -23.28 1.73 4.15
N PRO A 884 -22.70 2.59 4.98
CA PRO A 884 -22.90 4.03 4.86
C PRO A 884 -22.47 4.53 3.48
N ASP A 885 -23.32 5.35 2.85
CA ASP A 885 -23.07 5.92 1.53
C ASP A 885 -23.71 7.30 1.44
N ASN A 886 -23.24 8.13 0.51
CA ASN A 886 -23.83 9.42 0.20
C ASN A 886 -24.09 9.54 -1.30
N LYS A 887 -25.33 9.89 -1.67
CA LYS A 887 -25.72 10.09 -3.06
C LYS A 887 -26.47 11.40 -3.23
N LEU A 888 -26.09 12.16 -4.24
CA LEU A 888 -26.86 13.32 -4.68
C LEU A 888 -27.95 12.84 -5.66
N GLN A 889 -29.19 13.17 -5.36
CA GLN A 889 -30.34 12.84 -6.17
C GLN A 889 -31.02 14.12 -6.68
N VAL A 890 -30.99 14.31 -7.99
CA VAL A 890 -31.72 15.39 -8.64
C VAL A 890 -33.04 14.85 -9.14
N VAL A 891 -34.14 15.51 -8.78
CA VAL A 891 -35.48 15.12 -9.20
C VAL A 891 -36.10 16.26 -9.97
N THR A 892 -36.64 15.93 -11.14
CA THR A 892 -37.41 16.84 -12.01
C THR A 892 -38.72 16.18 -12.41
N LEU A 893 -39.65 16.91 -13.00
CA LEU A 893 -40.93 16.38 -13.48
C LEU A 893 -40.76 15.41 -14.64
N ALA A 894 -39.79 15.66 -15.50
CA ALA A 894 -39.44 14.76 -16.61
C ALA A 894 -38.73 13.49 -16.11
N ASP A 895 -38.76 12.40 -16.83
CA ASP A 895 -37.99 11.18 -16.53
C ASP A 895 -36.65 11.26 -17.20
N ILE A 896 -35.71 11.94 -16.52
CA ILE A 896 -34.33 12.13 -16.94
C ILE A 896 -33.42 11.41 -15.94
N PRO A 897 -32.42 10.65 -16.41
CA PRO A 897 -31.44 10.00 -15.54
C PRO A 897 -30.68 10.99 -14.66
N ASN A 898 -30.47 10.63 -13.38
CA ASN A 898 -29.83 11.45 -12.37
C ASN A 898 -28.43 11.95 -12.80
N ASP A 899 -27.63 11.05 -13.41
CA ASP A 899 -26.24 11.36 -13.79
C ASP A 899 -26.17 12.42 -14.90
N ILE A 900 -27.15 12.40 -15.83
CA ILE A 900 -27.25 13.40 -16.90
C ILE A 900 -27.61 14.76 -16.29
N LEU A 901 -28.54 14.79 -15.33
CA LEU A 901 -28.92 16.02 -14.64
C LEU A 901 -27.79 16.62 -13.81
N LEU A 902 -27.06 15.78 -13.04
CA LEU A 902 -25.90 16.21 -12.26
C LEU A 902 -24.81 16.79 -13.16
N LYS A 903 -24.52 16.15 -14.28
CA LYS A 903 -23.55 16.63 -15.28
C LYS A 903 -24.01 17.97 -15.92
N ALA A 904 -25.29 18.10 -16.18
CA ALA A 904 -25.86 19.33 -16.71
C ALA A 904 -25.75 20.50 -15.70
N ILE A 905 -26.07 20.26 -14.43
CA ILE A 905 -25.94 21.23 -13.35
C ILE A 905 -24.48 21.67 -13.18
N TYR A 906 -23.55 20.72 -13.26
CA TYR A 906 -22.12 21.00 -13.16
C TYR A 906 -21.63 21.98 -14.23
N ASN A 907 -22.13 21.84 -15.46
CA ASN A 907 -21.75 22.65 -16.62
C ASN A 907 -22.68 23.89 -16.82
N ALA A 908 -23.67 24.08 -15.95
CA ALA A 908 -24.61 25.16 -16.08
C ALA A 908 -24.00 26.53 -15.76
N GLN A 909 -24.57 27.57 -16.36
CA GLN A 909 -24.29 28.97 -16.11
C GLN A 909 -25.52 29.62 -15.44
N ASP A 910 -25.32 30.81 -14.88
CA ASP A 910 -26.41 31.59 -14.28
C ASP A 910 -27.44 32.00 -15.31
N ASN A 911 -28.70 31.87 -14.92
CA ASN A 911 -29.82 32.42 -15.64
C ASN A 911 -30.47 33.50 -14.79
N ASN A 912 -30.64 34.71 -15.35
CA ASN A 912 -31.14 35.89 -14.62
C ASN A 912 -32.70 35.95 -14.52
N GLU A 913 -33.39 34.88 -14.96
CA GLU A 913 -34.85 34.81 -14.88
C GLU A 913 -35.28 34.25 -13.50
N SER A 914 -36.14 34.96 -12.78
CA SER A 914 -36.76 34.46 -11.55
C SER A 914 -37.99 33.59 -11.93
N ILE A 915 -38.00 32.36 -11.46
CA ILE A 915 -39.11 31.44 -11.77
C ILE A 915 -39.68 30.93 -10.44
N GLU A 916 -41.01 30.97 -10.32
CA GLU A 916 -41.74 30.30 -9.22
C GLU A 916 -41.85 28.80 -9.52
N ILE A 917 -41.50 27.96 -8.54
CA ILE A 917 -41.49 26.50 -8.65
C ILE A 917 -42.54 25.94 -7.69
N ASP A 918 -43.39 25.10 -8.20
CA ASP A 918 -44.23 24.23 -7.36
C ASP A 918 -43.40 23.05 -6.84
N GLN A 919 -42.77 23.27 -5.67
CA GLN A 919 -41.95 22.28 -5.03
C GLN A 919 -42.73 21.03 -4.59
N ASP A 920 -44.01 21.17 -4.23
CA ASP A 920 -44.83 20.08 -3.69
C ASP A 920 -45.02 18.92 -4.68
N VAL A 921 -45.10 19.22 -5.97
CA VAL A 921 -45.23 18.16 -7.01
C VAL A 921 -43.95 17.35 -7.15
N ILE A 922 -42.79 17.99 -7.09
CA ILE A 922 -41.49 17.33 -7.20
C ILE A 922 -41.19 16.56 -5.90
N ASP A 923 -41.51 17.12 -4.73
CA ASP A 923 -41.38 16.44 -3.43
C ASP A 923 -42.24 15.17 -3.37
N LYS A 924 -43.44 15.17 -3.92
CA LYS A 924 -44.27 13.95 -4.02
C LYS A 924 -43.68 12.88 -4.95
N LYS A 925 -43.09 13.29 -6.09
CA LYS A 925 -42.35 12.38 -6.98
C LYS A 925 -41.15 11.80 -6.26
N HIS A 926 -40.33 12.67 -5.63
CA HIS A 926 -39.16 12.26 -4.85
C HIS A 926 -39.50 11.28 -3.74
N PHE A 927 -40.57 11.57 -2.96
CA PHE A 927 -40.99 10.71 -1.85
C PHE A 927 -41.23 9.26 -2.29
N ARG A 928 -41.90 9.06 -3.46
CA ARG A 928 -42.13 7.72 -4.00
C ARG A 928 -40.84 7.00 -4.35
N ILE A 929 -39.92 7.70 -4.99
CA ILE A 929 -38.60 7.14 -5.40
C ILE A 929 -37.76 6.80 -4.15
N TRP A 930 -37.73 7.71 -3.18
CA TRP A 930 -37.04 7.52 -1.93
C TRP A 930 -37.59 6.37 -1.10
N GLN A 931 -38.93 6.29 -0.96
CA GLN A 931 -39.56 5.24 -0.18
C GLN A 931 -39.23 3.84 -0.76
N ALA A 932 -39.32 3.70 -2.06
CA ALA A 932 -38.96 2.45 -2.73
C ALA A 932 -37.47 2.08 -2.54
N ALA A 933 -36.57 3.07 -2.63
CA ALA A 933 -35.16 2.87 -2.40
C ALA A 933 -34.87 2.51 -0.94
N LYS A 934 -35.54 3.17 0.01
CA LYS A 934 -35.40 2.93 1.45
C LYS A 934 -35.85 1.51 1.81
N ASP A 935 -37.05 1.07 1.33
CA ASP A 935 -37.56 -0.26 1.60
C ASP A 935 -36.59 -1.34 1.04
N THR A 936 -36.07 -1.12 -0.16
CA THR A 936 -35.09 -2.01 -0.79
C THR A 936 -33.77 -2.06 0.01
N TYR A 937 -33.30 -0.91 0.50
CA TYR A 937 -32.07 -0.83 1.28
C TYR A 937 -32.20 -1.50 2.65
N ILE A 938 -33.33 -1.32 3.33
CA ILE A 938 -33.59 -1.95 4.63
C ILE A 938 -33.66 -3.47 4.48
N GLU A 939 -34.35 -3.97 3.45
CA GLU A 939 -34.43 -5.41 3.18
C GLU A 939 -33.06 -6.00 2.85
N TYR A 940 -32.29 -5.35 1.99
CA TYR A 940 -30.92 -5.72 1.67
C TYR A 940 -30.02 -5.74 2.94
N SER A 941 -30.16 -4.72 3.79
CA SER A 941 -29.39 -4.63 5.05
C SER A 941 -29.72 -5.79 6.00
N LYS A 942 -30.98 -6.17 6.14
CA LYS A 942 -31.38 -7.33 6.94
C LYS A 942 -30.78 -8.63 6.41
N GLN A 943 -30.80 -8.85 5.10
CA GLN A 943 -30.23 -10.04 4.46
C GLN A 943 -28.72 -10.12 4.68
N ILE A 944 -28.00 -9.02 4.48
CA ILE A 944 -26.54 -8.96 4.67
C ILE A 944 -26.16 -9.16 6.14
N VAL A 945 -26.87 -8.54 7.06
CA VAL A 945 -26.56 -8.72 8.50
C VAL A 945 -26.87 -10.15 8.93
N GLY A 946 -27.98 -10.74 8.47
CA GLY A 946 -28.28 -12.16 8.72
C GLY A 946 -27.15 -13.07 8.30
N TYR A 947 -26.66 -12.89 7.05
CA TYR A 947 -25.50 -13.62 6.52
C TYR A 947 -24.22 -13.39 7.33
N LYS A 948 -23.94 -12.14 7.73
CA LYS A 948 -22.77 -11.80 8.57
C LYS A 948 -22.84 -12.41 9.97
N LEU A 949 -24.00 -12.46 10.59
CA LEU A 949 -24.21 -13.08 11.90
C LEU A 949 -24.02 -14.60 11.86
N GLU A 950 -24.47 -15.27 10.81
CA GLU A 950 -24.22 -16.71 10.60
C GLU A 950 -22.71 -16.98 10.46
N ASN A 951 -22.01 -16.21 9.63
CA ASN A 951 -20.57 -16.31 9.45
C ASN A 951 -19.82 -16.09 10.76
N LEU A 952 -20.17 -15.03 11.49
CA LEU A 952 -19.59 -14.71 12.79
C LEU A 952 -19.79 -15.85 13.79
N SER A 953 -20.98 -16.44 13.82
CA SER A 953 -21.29 -17.56 14.72
C SER A 953 -20.49 -18.82 14.41
N MET A 954 -20.32 -19.13 13.10
CA MET A 954 -19.49 -20.27 12.67
C MET A 954 -18.01 -20.06 13.02
N SER A 955 -17.48 -18.86 12.71
CA SER A 955 -16.10 -18.49 13.06
C SER A 955 -15.86 -18.59 14.56
N TYR A 956 -16.76 -18.03 15.37
CA TYR A 956 -16.69 -18.08 16.83
C TYR A 956 -16.65 -19.53 17.36
N ARG A 957 -17.58 -20.39 16.93
CA ARG A 957 -17.62 -21.81 17.35
C ARG A 957 -16.31 -22.53 17.02
N SER A 958 -15.77 -22.32 15.84
CA SER A 958 -14.52 -22.96 15.42
C SER A 958 -13.31 -22.44 16.20
N ARG A 959 -13.22 -21.11 16.45
CA ARG A 959 -12.16 -20.53 17.29
C ARG A 959 -12.19 -21.06 18.72
N ILE A 960 -13.36 -21.13 19.33
CA ILE A 960 -13.53 -21.69 20.68
C ILE A 960 -13.13 -23.16 20.72
N LYS A 961 -13.56 -23.95 19.74
CA LYS A 961 -13.19 -25.37 19.65
C LYS A 961 -11.67 -25.51 19.55
N ALA A 962 -11.01 -24.77 18.65
CA ALA A 962 -9.57 -24.81 18.48
C ALA A 962 -8.78 -24.45 19.75
N VAL A 963 -9.26 -23.45 20.51
CA VAL A 963 -8.61 -23.10 21.80
C VAL A 963 -8.87 -24.14 22.87
N LYS A 964 -10.09 -24.67 22.96
CA LYS A 964 -10.45 -25.75 23.91
C LYS A 964 -9.67 -27.04 23.64
N ASP A 965 -9.53 -27.45 22.37
CA ASP A 965 -8.76 -28.65 21.98
C ASP A 965 -7.27 -28.51 22.33
N ARG A 966 -6.72 -27.30 22.27
CA ARG A 966 -5.35 -27.02 22.73
C ARG A 966 -5.24 -27.03 24.25
N LEU A 967 -6.22 -26.47 24.95
CA LEU A 967 -6.26 -26.46 26.43
C LEU A 967 -6.29 -27.88 27.01
N VAL A 968 -6.97 -28.84 26.38
CA VAL A 968 -7.03 -30.23 26.82
C VAL A 968 -5.66 -30.92 26.72
N LYS A 969 -4.81 -30.50 25.81
CA LYS A 969 -3.48 -31.07 25.55
C LYS A 969 -2.35 -30.40 26.34
N GLU A 970 -2.65 -29.27 26.98
CA GLU A 970 -1.64 -28.42 27.61
C GLU A 970 -1.52 -28.74 29.09
N THR A 971 -0.29 -28.79 29.58
CA THR A 971 0.04 -29.11 30.99
C THR A 971 0.67 -27.92 31.73
N ASP A 972 1.19 -26.92 31.00
CA ASP A 972 1.78 -25.73 31.60
C ASP A 972 0.69 -24.77 32.10
N ALA A 973 0.67 -24.52 33.42
CA ALA A 973 -0.30 -23.65 34.08
C ALA A 973 -0.30 -22.19 33.54
N ARG A 974 0.81 -21.70 32.97
CA ARG A 974 0.90 -20.35 32.37
C ARG A 974 0.20 -20.31 31.04
N ILE A 975 0.46 -21.32 30.18
CA ILE A 975 -0.19 -21.44 28.86
C ILE A 975 -1.68 -21.67 29.05
N ILE A 976 -2.10 -22.44 30.07
CA ILE A 976 -3.51 -22.63 30.41
C ILE A 976 -4.16 -21.29 30.76
N ARG A 977 -3.55 -20.45 31.63
CA ARG A 977 -4.08 -19.12 31.96
C ARG A 977 -4.18 -18.20 30.79
N MET A 978 -3.14 -18.18 29.93
CA MET A 978 -3.13 -17.39 28.72
C MET A 978 -4.26 -17.81 27.76
N LYS A 979 -4.47 -19.12 27.59
CA LYS A 979 -5.54 -19.66 26.74
C LYS A 979 -6.94 -19.42 27.33
N GLN A 980 -7.08 -19.44 28.63
CA GLN A 980 -8.32 -19.05 29.31
C GLN A 980 -8.64 -17.56 29.11
N SER A 981 -7.62 -16.69 29.22
CA SER A 981 -7.78 -15.26 28.91
C SER A 981 -8.13 -15.05 27.43
N GLN A 982 -7.53 -15.82 26.52
CA GLN A 982 -7.86 -15.79 25.09
C GLN A 982 -9.30 -16.23 24.84
N LEU A 983 -9.84 -17.24 25.53
CA LEU A 983 -11.24 -17.64 25.44
C LEU A 983 -12.18 -16.49 25.84
N ALA A 984 -11.93 -15.89 27.00
CA ALA A 984 -12.74 -14.78 27.50
C ALA A 984 -12.72 -13.57 26.53
N SER A 985 -11.56 -13.26 25.92
CA SER A 985 -11.43 -12.21 24.91
C SER A 985 -12.21 -12.53 23.63
N ILE A 986 -12.21 -13.80 23.19
CA ILE A 986 -12.98 -14.24 22.01
C ILE A 986 -14.48 -14.12 22.28
N GLU A 987 -14.94 -14.50 23.48
CA GLU A 987 -16.35 -14.40 23.88
C GLU A 987 -16.82 -12.93 23.90
N LEU A 988 -16.05 -12.06 24.55
CA LEU A 988 -16.35 -10.63 24.61
C LEU A 988 -16.41 -9.99 23.21
N SER A 989 -15.40 -10.26 22.39
CA SER A 989 -15.35 -9.76 21.00
C SER A 989 -16.53 -10.26 20.14
N PHE A 990 -16.99 -11.48 20.38
CA PHE A 990 -18.16 -12.01 19.69
C PHE A 990 -19.44 -11.26 20.09
N GLU A 991 -19.66 -11.06 21.39
CA GLU A 991 -20.83 -10.33 21.90
C GLU A 991 -20.86 -8.88 21.42
N GLU A 992 -19.70 -8.20 21.41
CA GLU A 992 -19.57 -6.83 20.91
C GLU A 992 -19.91 -6.75 19.42
N LYS A 993 -19.32 -7.62 18.59
CA LYS A 993 -19.59 -7.64 17.15
C LYS A 993 -21.04 -8.06 16.82
N GLN A 994 -21.60 -8.99 17.58
CA GLN A 994 -23.00 -9.37 17.41
C GLN A 994 -23.93 -8.19 17.72
N LYS A 995 -23.65 -7.45 18.78
CA LYS A 995 -24.40 -6.25 19.17
C LYS A 995 -24.26 -5.15 18.12
N GLU A 996 -23.07 -4.94 17.60
CA GLU A 996 -22.79 -3.97 16.52
C GLU A 996 -23.59 -4.32 15.26
N LEU A 997 -23.53 -5.57 14.78
CA LEU A 997 -24.27 -6.03 13.61
C LEU A 997 -25.78 -5.87 13.79
N ASN A 998 -26.33 -6.18 14.97
CA ASN A 998 -27.75 -5.96 15.26
C ASN A 998 -28.11 -4.47 15.28
N ASN A 999 -27.23 -3.61 15.79
CA ASN A 999 -27.44 -2.16 15.77
C ASN A 999 -27.48 -1.61 14.35
N PHE A 1000 -26.69 -2.17 13.42
CA PHE A 1000 -26.76 -1.76 12.01
C PHE A 1000 -28.14 -2.00 11.38
N ILE A 1001 -28.86 -3.07 11.75
CA ILE A 1001 -30.23 -3.27 11.27
C ILE A 1001 -31.15 -2.15 11.78
N VAL A 1002 -31.04 -1.82 13.07
CA VAL A 1002 -31.88 -0.78 13.70
C VAL A 1002 -31.58 0.60 13.12
N GLN A 1003 -30.33 0.87 12.78
CA GLN A 1003 -29.88 2.14 12.24
C GLN A 1003 -30.00 2.24 10.71
N SER A 1004 -30.35 1.12 10.02
CA SER A 1004 -30.48 1.12 8.55
C SER A 1004 -31.60 2.02 8.10
N ASP A 1005 -31.23 3.13 7.48
CA ASP A 1005 -32.13 4.17 6.97
C ASP A 1005 -31.50 4.93 5.81
N ILE A 1006 -32.34 5.62 5.01
CA ILE A 1006 -31.92 6.64 4.07
C ILE A 1006 -32.44 7.98 4.58
N VAL A 1007 -31.57 8.76 5.20
CA VAL A 1007 -31.89 10.11 5.67
C VAL A 1007 -31.77 11.06 4.49
N ILE A 1008 -32.79 11.89 4.27
CA ILE A 1008 -32.81 12.87 3.18
C ILE A 1008 -32.56 14.28 3.72
N ARG A 1009 -31.82 15.07 2.92
CA ARG A 1009 -31.66 16.49 3.12
C ARG A 1009 -31.91 17.19 1.78
N LYS A 1010 -32.78 18.19 1.75
CA LYS A 1010 -32.96 19.06 0.59
C LYS A 1010 -31.80 20.05 0.56
N LEU A 1011 -31.04 20.13 -0.54
CA LEU A 1011 -29.89 21.02 -0.66
C LEU A 1011 -30.20 22.26 -1.49
N ALA A 1012 -30.89 22.08 -2.61
CA ALA A 1012 -31.20 23.18 -3.52
C ALA A 1012 -32.48 22.91 -4.31
N PHE A 1013 -33.08 23.95 -4.80
CA PHE A 1013 -34.21 23.89 -5.74
C PHE A 1013 -34.08 25.02 -6.77
N GLY A 1014 -34.61 24.79 -7.97
CA GLY A 1014 -34.45 25.76 -9.03
C GLY A 1014 -35.00 25.29 -10.36
N VAL A 1015 -34.67 26.06 -11.39
CA VAL A 1015 -35.01 25.73 -12.78
C VAL A 1015 -33.73 25.71 -13.60
N ILE A 1016 -33.61 24.69 -14.44
CA ILE A 1016 -32.58 24.58 -15.46
C ILE A 1016 -33.22 24.75 -16.84
N LYS A 1017 -32.78 25.80 -17.55
CA LYS A 1017 -33.15 26.09 -18.93
C LYS A 1017 -32.17 25.41 -19.87
N VAL A 1018 -32.69 24.46 -20.65
CA VAL A 1018 -31.87 23.72 -21.62
C VAL A 1018 -32.01 24.37 -22.99
N GLU A 1019 -30.88 24.78 -23.57
CA GLU A 1019 -30.72 25.35 -24.90
C GLU A 1019 -29.92 24.38 -25.79
N ARG A 1020 -30.08 24.50 -27.11
CA ARG A 1020 -29.26 23.73 -28.06
C ARG A 1020 -27.94 24.39 -28.40
#